data_9d450dc4ca04528b126e8ee5b72a2d19
#
_entry.id   9d450dc4ca04528b126e8ee5b72a2d19
#
_cell.length_a   1.000
_cell.length_b   1.000
_cell.length_c   1.000
_cell.angle_alpha   90.00
_cell.angle_beta   90.00
_cell.angle_gamma   90.00
#
_symmetry.space_group_name_H-M   'P 1'
#
loop_
_entity.id
_entity.type
_entity.pdbx_description
1 polymer ?
#
loop_
_entity_poly.entity_id
_entity_poly.type
_entity_poly.pdbx_seq_one_letter_code
_entity_poly.pdbx_strand_id
1 'polypeptide(L)'
;MVHRSRGDAVRGGEVTLLAHRDEPASLREKLLAAVRTEFSGDVIVFDPRDPVFGGPACAVTGCVRVGHGQGLCHGHHLRWRNEGRPALGAFVAMTDPRCFGRAVGDAVPVFERQVTLTALAPGLRLEVQYLLQCRRDDQLARCSVPTAARMVRVLEGIPVTSLLDWDESRWRTSFGHPVPKDTGARALLIYGLQKLDELAFGQGWESEYPRDVWRLHHLGHPAGDGSPARLHFDRIAQPWLRELAKRWLRWRLSTGLGATAAARCLGALTRFARFLERAPLSVERLADVDRSVLEQYLADLAAELAGRPAHRSHVGLLNQFFQAVRHHSWDLSLPGTATLYPEDYPKGTEQLPRALPEHVITQVERPSNLERFDNPSYELTTRILIRCGLRVSDALKLAFDCIIEDGDGAPYLRYYNHKMRREALVPIDEELRGLIGDQQRRVLARFPDGAPVLFPRPLTNPDGRKPIGSSVYRGALDRWLRKCDVRDERGQPVHLTPHQWRHSLGTTLINLDVPQEVVRKLLDHDSHQMVAHYARLSDKTIRRHWERARKVNVSGEVVTLDPEGPLAEASWAKQRLARATQALPNGYCGLPLVKTCPHANACLSCPVFITTAEFLPLHRQHHEQVVEIITAAEAKGQTRMVEMNRQVAENLEKIINALAEEEGETSGGSADAT
;
A
#
# COMPACT_ATOMS: atom_id res chain seq x y z
N MET A 1 -53.24 33.29 -48.03
CA MET A 1 -52.63 34.61 -47.91
C MET A 1 -51.26 34.41 -47.34
N VAL A 2 -50.22 34.25 -48.11
CA VAL A 2 -49.31 35.26 -48.66
C VAL A 2 -48.74 36.15 -47.52
N HIS A 3 -47.50 35.95 -47.10
CA HIS A 3 -46.42 36.85 -47.42
C HIS A 3 -45.03 36.25 -47.08
N ARG A 4 -44.17 36.33 -48.08
CA ARG A 4 -42.72 36.23 -48.10
C ARG A 4 -42.08 37.40 -47.31
N SER A 5 -40.91 37.22 -46.71
CA SER A 5 -39.72 37.85 -47.26
C SER A 5 -38.50 37.75 -46.32
N ARG A 6 -37.37 37.48 -46.96
CA ARG A 6 -36.01 38.05 -46.79
C ARG A 6 -35.37 37.85 -45.39
N GLY A 7 -34.30 37.17 -45.20
CA GLY A 7 -33.05 37.28 -45.96
C GLY A 7 -32.20 38.43 -45.45
N ASP A 8 -31.40 38.22 -44.34
CA ASP A 8 -30.27 39.08 -44.07
C ASP A 8 -29.05 38.23 -43.73
N ALA A 9 -28.10 38.30 -44.65
CA ALA A 9 -26.77 37.76 -44.52
C ALA A 9 -26.00 38.61 -43.52
N VAL A 10 -25.63 38.03 -42.39
CA VAL A 10 -24.61 38.61 -41.51
C VAL A 10 -23.24 38.15 -41.99
N ARG A 11 -22.50 39.10 -42.45
CA ARG A 11 -21.11 39.02 -42.93
C ARG A 11 -20.21 38.42 -41.85
N GLY A 12 -19.35 37.48 -42.29
CA GLY A 12 -18.26 36.99 -41.51
C GLY A 12 -17.31 38.09 -41.06
N GLY A 13 -17.21 38.24 -39.75
CA GLY A 13 -16.09 38.93 -39.14
C GLY A 13 -14.95 37.93 -39.04
N GLU A 14 -13.92 38.09 -39.85
CA GLU A 14 -12.60 37.50 -39.62
C GLU A 14 -12.10 37.96 -38.25
N VAL A 15 -12.16 37.07 -37.28
CA VAL A 15 -11.39 37.23 -36.05
C VAL A 15 -9.95 36.85 -36.41
N THR A 16 -9.18 37.85 -36.74
CA THR A 16 -7.73 37.76 -36.87
C THR A 16 -7.19 37.43 -35.49
N LEU A 17 -7.00 36.13 -35.20
CA LEU A 17 -6.19 35.65 -34.10
C LEU A 17 -4.74 35.96 -34.40
N LEU A 18 -4.30 37.14 -33.99
CA LEU A 18 -2.88 37.46 -33.79
C LEU A 18 -2.36 36.61 -32.62
N ALA A 19 -2.11 35.35 -32.90
CA ALA A 19 -1.21 34.55 -32.11
C ALA A 19 0.19 34.73 -32.68
N HIS A 20 0.93 35.70 -32.19
CA HIS A 20 2.37 35.61 -32.20
C HIS A 20 2.72 34.39 -31.32
N ARG A 21 2.76 33.19 -31.93
CA ARG A 21 3.52 32.08 -31.40
C ARG A 21 4.97 32.49 -31.64
N ASP A 22 5.62 32.99 -30.58
CA ASP A 22 7.07 33.05 -30.54
C ASP A 22 7.54 31.63 -30.89
N GLU A 23 8.40 31.49 -31.91
CA GLU A 23 9.02 30.20 -32.22
C GLU A 23 9.69 29.71 -30.93
N PRO A 24 9.45 28.47 -30.52
CA PRO A 24 10.01 27.98 -29.26
C PRO A 24 11.53 28.08 -29.33
N ALA A 25 12.15 28.81 -28.39
CA ALA A 25 13.59 28.99 -28.31
C ALA A 25 14.29 27.63 -28.45
N SER A 26 15.32 27.58 -29.27
CA SER A 26 16.09 26.34 -29.49
C SER A 26 16.64 25.83 -28.16
N LEU A 27 16.85 24.51 -28.01
CA LEU A 27 17.44 23.93 -26.79
C LEU A 27 18.76 24.65 -26.42
N ARG A 28 19.54 25.03 -27.43
CA ARG A 28 20.79 25.78 -27.22
C ARG A 28 20.57 27.15 -26.59
N GLU A 29 19.58 27.89 -27.03
CA GLU A 29 19.21 29.19 -26.43
C GLU A 29 18.72 29.04 -24.99
N LYS A 30 17.88 28.04 -24.74
CA LYS A 30 17.42 27.71 -23.39
C LYS A 30 18.58 27.34 -22.45
N LEU A 31 19.56 26.57 -22.94
CA LEU A 31 20.75 26.21 -22.19
C LEU A 31 21.65 27.41 -21.90
N LEU A 32 21.88 28.25 -22.90
CA LEU A 32 22.69 29.49 -22.74
C LEU A 32 22.08 30.44 -21.72
N ALA A 33 20.75 30.52 -21.67
CA ALA A 33 20.03 31.33 -20.69
C ALA A 33 20.02 30.68 -19.28
N ALA A 34 20.09 29.36 -19.18
CA ALA A 34 19.97 28.62 -17.93
C ALA A 34 21.32 28.37 -17.21
N VAL A 35 22.42 28.22 -17.97
CA VAL A 35 23.74 27.91 -17.40
C VAL A 35 24.34 29.14 -16.75
N ARG A 36 24.60 29.07 -15.46
CA ARG A 36 25.22 30.15 -14.69
C ARG A 36 26.71 30.25 -14.97
N THR A 37 27.27 31.44 -14.77
CA THR A 37 28.67 31.75 -15.01
C THR A 37 29.64 30.78 -14.31
N GLU A 38 29.35 30.33 -13.11
CA GLU A 38 30.15 29.38 -12.35
C GLU A 38 30.26 27.98 -12.98
N PHE A 39 29.32 27.65 -13.91
CA PHE A 39 29.33 26.38 -14.66
C PHE A 39 29.67 26.54 -16.15
N SER A 40 29.81 27.75 -16.65
CA SER A 40 30.05 28.05 -18.09
C SER A 40 31.49 27.81 -18.58
N GLY A 41 32.39 27.52 -17.67
CA GLY A 41 33.83 27.29 -18.00
C GLY A 41 34.11 25.92 -18.62
N ASP A 42 35.20 25.81 -19.36
CA ASP A 42 35.71 24.53 -19.87
C ASP A 42 36.23 23.60 -18.77
N VAL A 43 36.53 24.17 -17.62
CA VAL A 43 36.92 23.47 -16.40
C VAL A 43 36.06 23.98 -15.26
N ILE A 44 35.26 23.09 -14.69
CA ILE A 44 34.40 23.39 -13.55
C ILE A 44 35.12 22.97 -12.28
N VAL A 45 35.34 23.91 -11.36
CA VAL A 45 35.99 23.67 -10.07
C VAL A 45 34.97 23.67 -8.96
N PHE A 46 34.95 22.62 -8.16
CA PHE A 46 34.06 22.45 -7.01
C PHE A 46 34.82 22.70 -5.70
N ASP A 47 34.15 23.36 -4.76
CA ASP A 47 34.64 23.45 -3.39
C ASP A 47 34.71 22.03 -2.78
N PRO A 48 35.77 21.65 -2.09
CA PRO A 48 35.85 20.37 -1.40
C PRO A 48 34.72 20.14 -0.40
N ARG A 49 34.09 21.18 0.11
CA ARG A 49 32.94 21.14 1.02
C ARG A 49 31.57 21.21 0.32
N ASP A 50 31.54 21.25 -1.03
CA ASP A 50 30.32 21.28 -1.79
C ASP A 50 29.41 20.11 -1.33
N PRO A 51 28.11 20.36 -1.04
CA PRO A 51 27.21 19.33 -0.48
C PRO A 51 26.98 18.17 -1.43
N VAL A 52 27.14 18.36 -2.73
CA VAL A 52 26.92 17.35 -3.77
C VAL A 52 28.23 16.77 -4.31
N PHE A 53 29.14 17.61 -4.79
CA PHE A 53 30.37 17.18 -5.43
C PHE A 53 31.56 17.08 -4.47
N GLY A 54 31.52 17.75 -3.34
CA GLY A 54 32.46 17.66 -2.25
C GLY A 54 31.99 16.67 -1.15
N GLY A 55 32.40 16.95 0.09
CA GLY A 55 31.97 16.20 1.26
C GLY A 55 32.78 16.49 2.52
N PRO A 56 32.47 15.85 3.65
CA PRO A 56 33.22 15.99 4.88
C PRO A 56 34.69 15.56 4.64
N ALA A 57 35.62 16.21 5.35
CA ALA A 57 36.99 15.79 5.35
C ALA A 57 37.12 14.33 5.84
N CYS A 58 38.21 13.68 5.41
CA CYS A 58 38.56 12.37 5.93
C CYS A 58 38.73 12.41 7.44
N ALA A 59 38.21 11.40 8.15
CA ALA A 59 38.25 11.31 9.62
C ALA A 59 39.69 11.22 10.16
N VAL A 60 40.68 10.76 9.34
CA VAL A 60 42.10 10.70 9.75
C VAL A 60 42.62 12.12 9.90
N THR A 61 43.06 12.47 11.10
CA THR A 61 43.60 13.80 11.43
C THR A 61 44.71 14.22 10.48
N GLY A 62 44.63 15.44 9.91
CA GLY A 62 45.61 15.96 8.95
C GLY A 62 45.38 15.47 7.50
N CYS A 63 44.40 14.65 7.21
CA CYS A 63 44.04 14.27 5.84
C CYS A 63 43.05 15.28 5.25
N VAL A 64 43.41 15.99 4.21
CA VAL A 64 42.60 17.02 3.54
C VAL A 64 41.62 16.44 2.47
N ARG A 65 41.68 15.15 2.21
CA ARG A 65 40.86 14.49 1.18
C ARG A 65 39.43 14.29 1.63
N VAL A 66 38.53 14.25 0.67
CA VAL A 66 37.12 14.02 0.92
C VAL A 66 36.88 12.59 1.43
N GLY A 67 36.13 12.46 2.53
CA GLY A 67 35.68 11.18 3.09
C GLY A 67 34.59 10.54 2.26
N HIS A 68 34.68 9.22 2.11
CA HIS A 68 33.69 8.37 1.43
C HIS A 68 33.09 7.34 2.40
N GLY A 69 33.46 6.09 2.30
CA GLY A 69 32.99 5.02 3.18
C GLY A 69 33.54 5.14 4.60
N GLN A 70 32.70 5.04 5.62
CA GLN A 70 33.07 5.12 7.04
C GLN A 70 33.76 6.44 7.44
N GLY A 71 33.54 7.54 6.69
CA GLY A 71 34.22 8.82 6.93
C GLY A 71 35.67 8.86 6.48
N LEU A 72 36.22 7.81 5.88
CA LEU A 72 37.57 7.73 5.39
C LEU A 72 37.65 8.09 3.91
N CYS A 73 38.72 8.76 3.47
CA CYS A 73 39.00 8.94 2.03
C CYS A 73 39.29 7.57 1.38
N HIS A 74 39.26 7.50 0.05
CA HIS A 74 39.47 6.24 -0.67
C HIS A 74 40.75 5.51 -0.24
N GLY A 75 41.86 6.23 -0.09
CA GLY A 75 43.12 5.64 0.32
C GLY A 75 43.11 5.07 1.73
N HIS A 76 42.57 5.83 2.69
CA HIS A 76 42.48 5.37 4.07
C HIS A 76 41.44 4.27 4.22
N HIS A 77 40.35 4.29 3.47
CA HIS A 77 39.37 3.21 3.47
C HIS A 77 39.93 1.89 2.93
N LEU A 78 40.77 1.97 1.86
CA LEU A 78 41.44 0.78 1.32
C LEU A 78 42.47 0.22 2.35
N ARG A 79 43.24 1.09 2.99
CA ARG A 79 44.21 0.71 4.04
C ARG A 79 43.49 0.04 5.22
N TRP A 80 42.43 0.66 5.74
CA TRP A 80 41.59 0.10 6.81
C TRP A 80 41.06 -1.29 6.47
N ARG A 81 40.64 -1.51 5.22
CA ARG A 81 40.20 -2.82 4.74
C ARG A 81 41.34 -3.84 4.70
N ASN A 82 42.50 -3.46 4.23
CA ASN A 82 43.68 -4.33 4.11
C ASN A 82 44.25 -4.71 5.49
N GLU A 83 44.09 -3.85 6.48
CA GLU A 83 44.46 -4.10 7.87
C GLU A 83 43.42 -4.89 8.66
N GLY A 84 42.46 -5.54 7.98
CA GLY A 84 41.46 -6.42 8.61
C GLY A 84 40.28 -5.68 9.28
N ARG A 85 40.07 -4.40 8.95
CA ARG A 85 39.00 -3.54 9.48
C ARG A 85 39.06 -3.40 11.01
N PRO A 86 40.12 -2.90 11.59
CA PRO A 86 40.19 -2.65 13.02
C PRO A 86 39.10 -1.66 13.49
N ALA A 87 38.96 -1.49 14.80
CA ALA A 87 38.04 -0.49 15.35
C ALA A 87 38.33 0.88 14.75
N LEU A 88 37.31 1.53 14.16
CA LEU A 88 37.50 2.76 13.34
C LEU A 88 38.18 3.88 14.13
N GLY A 89 37.78 4.08 15.42
CA GLY A 89 38.41 5.11 16.27
C GLY A 89 39.89 4.89 16.50
N ALA A 90 40.35 3.66 16.73
CA ALA A 90 41.74 3.32 16.90
C ALA A 90 42.50 3.52 15.57
N PHE A 91 41.93 3.08 14.45
CA PHE A 91 42.52 3.28 13.13
C PHE A 91 42.74 4.78 12.81
N VAL A 92 41.70 5.60 13.04
CA VAL A 92 41.77 7.06 12.77
C VAL A 92 42.84 7.75 13.62
N ALA A 93 42.98 7.35 14.91
CA ALA A 93 43.92 7.96 15.83
C ALA A 93 45.39 7.59 15.52
N MET A 94 45.64 6.41 14.97
CA MET A 94 46.99 5.87 14.78
C MET A 94 47.50 5.93 13.32
N THR A 95 46.61 6.25 12.37
CA THR A 95 46.94 6.18 10.95
C THR A 95 47.63 7.45 10.46
N ASP A 96 48.77 7.30 9.72
CA ASP A 96 49.43 8.38 9.02
C ASP A 96 48.47 9.08 8.05
N PRO A 97 48.33 10.42 8.10
CA PRO A 97 47.50 11.20 7.19
C PRO A 97 47.87 11.07 5.72
N ARG A 98 49.07 10.53 5.41
CA ARG A 98 49.52 10.32 4.03
C ARG A 98 48.72 9.20 3.35
N CYS A 99 48.17 9.49 2.20
CA CYS A 99 47.54 8.49 1.34
C CYS A 99 48.53 8.09 0.23
N PHE A 100 48.73 6.80 0.03
CA PHE A 100 49.54 6.23 -1.06
C PHE A 100 51.00 6.73 -1.09
N GLY A 101 51.65 6.95 0.06
CA GLY A 101 53.03 7.35 0.17
C GLY A 101 53.34 8.77 -0.34
N ARG A 102 52.35 9.55 -0.71
CA ARG A 102 52.55 10.96 -1.11
C ARG A 102 52.48 11.85 0.12
N ALA A 103 53.35 12.85 0.17
CA ALA A 103 53.33 13.89 1.20
C ALA A 103 51.96 14.54 1.24
N VAL A 104 51.50 14.88 2.45
CA VAL A 104 50.24 15.65 2.65
C VAL A 104 50.55 17.05 2.10
N GLY A 105 50.00 17.34 0.93
CA GLY A 105 49.93 18.73 0.46
C GLY A 105 48.73 19.42 1.11
N ASP A 106 48.84 20.72 1.35
CA ASP A 106 47.77 21.53 1.96
C ASP A 106 46.52 21.66 1.07
N ALA A 107 46.45 21.00 -0.07
CA ALA A 107 45.37 21.09 -1.02
C ALA A 107 44.79 19.72 -1.45
N VAL A 108 43.46 19.65 -1.58
CA VAL A 108 42.77 18.54 -2.22
C VAL A 108 43.30 18.34 -3.65
N PRO A 109 43.62 17.09 -4.07
CA PRO A 109 44.09 16.83 -5.43
C PRO A 109 43.16 17.40 -6.50
N VAL A 110 43.72 17.93 -7.57
CA VAL A 110 42.97 18.55 -8.67
C VAL A 110 41.88 17.63 -9.23
N PHE A 111 42.17 16.33 -9.38
CA PHE A 111 41.18 15.35 -9.88
C PHE A 111 40.03 15.07 -8.92
N GLU A 112 40.11 15.51 -7.66
CA GLU A 112 39.04 15.40 -6.67
C GLU A 112 38.17 16.68 -6.58
N ARG A 113 38.53 17.75 -7.28
CA ARG A 113 37.87 19.05 -7.21
C ARG A 113 37.48 19.68 -8.54
N GLN A 114 37.94 19.15 -9.69
CA GLN A 114 37.58 19.71 -10.99
C GLN A 114 37.13 18.68 -12.00
N VAL A 115 36.24 19.10 -12.90
CA VAL A 115 35.80 18.37 -14.08
C VAL A 115 36.21 19.17 -15.32
N THR A 116 36.96 18.55 -16.21
CA THR A 116 37.43 19.15 -17.46
C THR A 116 36.50 18.71 -18.60
N LEU A 117 36.02 19.67 -19.39
CA LEU A 117 35.07 19.49 -20.48
C LEU A 117 35.63 19.85 -21.86
N THR A 118 36.90 20.19 -21.94
CA THR A 118 37.56 20.72 -23.17
C THR A 118 37.45 19.80 -24.37
N ALA A 119 37.45 18.49 -24.17
CA ALA A 119 37.38 17.49 -25.25
C ALA A 119 35.94 17.28 -25.78
N LEU A 120 34.90 17.80 -25.12
CA LEU A 120 33.53 17.69 -25.57
C LEU A 120 33.22 18.71 -26.67
N ALA A 121 32.39 18.31 -27.65
CA ALA A 121 31.80 19.22 -28.62
C ALA A 121 31.05 20.37 -27.93
N PRO A 122 31.02 21.59 -28.49
CA PRO A 122 30.44 22.76 -27.79
C PRO A 122 29.01 22.59 -27.30
N GLY A 123 28.14 21.94 -28.10
CA GLY A 123 26.74 21.64 -27.69
C GLY A 123 26.69 20.68 -26.51
N LEU A 124 27.37 19.56 -26.61
CA LEU A 124 27.45 18.53 -25.56
C LEU A 124 28.07 19.07 -24.27
N ARG A 125 29.09 19.94 -24.41
CA ARG A 125 29.71 20.64 -23.28
C ARG A 125 28.69 21.47 -22.51
N LEU A 126 27.90 22.28 -23.21
CA LEU A 126 26.85 23.12 -22.62
C LEU A 126 25.78 22.27 -21.89
N GLU A 127 25.40 21.15 -22.47
CA GLU A 127 24.48 20.21 -21.84
C GLU A 127 25.05 19.60 -20.54
N VAL A 128 26.35 19.23 -20.54
CA VAL A 128 27.02 18.70 -19.35
C VAL A 128 27.19 19.78 -18.28
N GLN A 129 27.48 21.03 -18.66
CA GLN A 129 27.47 22.18 -17.75
C GLN A 129 26.13 22.34 -17.04
N TYR A 130 25.04 22.34 -17.79
CA TYR A 130 23.68 22.40 -17.26
C TYR A 130 23.36 21.21 -16.33
N LEU A 131 23.71 20.00 -16.73
CA LEU A 131 23.53 18.79 -15.94
C LEU A 131 24.23 18.89 -14.58
N LEU A 132 25.50 19.33 -14.56
CA LEU A 132 26.25 19.46 -13.31
C LEU A 132 25.67 20.54 -12.40
N GLN A 133 25.24 21.66 -12.98
CA GLN A 133 24.50 22.71 -12.26
C GLN A 133 23.23 22.18 -11.62
N CYS A 134 22.34 21.54 -12.40
CA CYS A 134 21.11 20.97 -11.89
C CYS A 134 21.37 19.94 -10.77
N ARG A 135 22.42 19.12 -10.93
CA ARG A 135 22.79 18.13 -9.93
C ARG A 135 23.18 18.74 -8.59
N ARG A 136 23.89 19.88 -8.63
CA ARG A 136 24.26 20.66 -7.45
C ARG A 136 23.02 21.28 -6.79
N ASP A 137 22.14 21.87 -7.60
CA ASP A 137 20.96 22.59 -7.13
C ASP A 137 19.93 21.66 -6.49
N ASP A 138 19.68 20.51 -7.11
CA ASP A 138 18.69 19.52 -6.62
C ASP A 138 19.12 18.79 -5.33
N GLN A 139 20.41 18.79 -4.98
CA GLN A 139 20.98 18.17 -3.75
C GLN A 139 20.48 16.75 -3.41
N LEU A 140 20.04 15.99 -4.41
CA LEU A 140 19.36 14.69 -4.21
C LEU A 140 20.27 13.61 -3.59
N ALA A 141 21.52 13.56 -4.01
CA ALA A 141 22.53 12.63 -3.49
C ALA A 141 23.92 13.12 -3.84
N ARG A 142 24.91 12.76 -3.03
CA ARG A 142 26.31 13.05 -3.34
C ARG A 142 26.72 12.40 -4.67
N CYS A 143 27.44 13.15 -5.47
CA CYS A 143 28.07 12.72 -6.70
C CYS A 143 29.53 13.17 -6.65
N SER A 144 30.49 12.28 -6.46
CA SER A 144 31.89 12.71 -6.37
C SER A 144 32.39 13.27 -7.70
N VAL A 145 33.31 14.25 -7.65
CA VAL A 145 33.97 14.80 -8.82
C VAL A 145 34.58 13.72 -9.72
N PRO A 146 35.25 12.67 -9.20
CA PRO A 146 35.73 11.56 -10.02
C PRO A 146 34.59 10.82 -10.78
N THR A 147 33.37 10.75 -10.21
CA THR A 147 32.23 10.16 -10.89
C THR A 147 31.76 11.00 -12.07
N ALA A 148 31.68 12.32 -11.89
CA ALA A 148 31.36 13.26 -12.97
C ALA A 148 32.45 13.23 -14.08
N ALA A 149 33.73 13.27 -13.71
CA ALA A 149 34.83 13.14 -14.65
C ALA A 149 34.85 11.80 -15.40
N ARG A 150 34.39 10.71 -14.76
CA ARG A 150 34.22 9.41 -15.42
C ARG A 150 33.11 9.45 -16.47
N MET A 151 31.98 10.09 -16.17
CA MET A 151 30.92 10.31 -17.15
C MET A 151 31.40 11.06 -18.37
N VAL A 152 32.13 12.16 -18.16
CA VAL A 152 32.72 12.96 -19.24
C VAL A 152 33.63 12.12 -20.13
N ARG A 153 34.55 11.34 -19.55
CA ARG A 153 35.46 10.45 -20.33
C ARG A 153 34.70 9.41 -21.17
N VAL A 154 33.53 8.94 -20.72
CA VAL A 154 32.70 8.06 -21.53
C VAL A 154 32.10 8.81 -22.70
N LEU A 155 31.61 10.05 -22.48
CA LEU A 155 31.09 10.91 -23.55
C LEU A 155 32.13 11.30 -24.61
N GLU A 156 33.38 11.52 -24.22
CA GLU A 156 34.51 11.80 -25.14
C GLU A 156 34.73 10.67 -26.15
N GLY A 157 34.43 9.42 -25.79
CA GLY A 157 34.59 8.24 -26.66
C GLY A 157 33.36 7.92 -27.52
N ILE A 158 32.30 8.72 -27.48
CA ILE A 158 31.05 8.44 -28.18
C ILE A 158 30.77 9.56 -29.20
N PRO A 159 30.51 9.24 -30.50
CA PRO A 159 30.25 10.23 -31.54
C PRO A 159 28.81 10.76 -31.48
N VAL A 160 28.51 11.55 -30.44
CA VAL A 160 27.21 12.24 -30.26
C VAL A 160 27.45 13.75 -30.17
N THR A 161 26.48 14.55 -30.62
CA THR A 161 26.50 16.01 -30.56
C THR A 161 25.63 16.54 -29.42
N SER A 162 24.64 15.74 -29.00
CA SER A 162 23.72 16.00 -27.88
C SER A 162 23.48 14.72 -27.09
N LEU A 163 23.21 14.86 -25.80
CA LEU A 163 22.73 13.75 -24.97
C LEU A 163 21.36 13.24 -25.44
N LEU A 164 20.56 14.07 -26.10
CA LEU A 164 19.24 13.71 -26.64
C LEU A 164 19.29 12.93 -27.95
N ASP A 165 20.49 12.75 -28.56
CA ASP A 165 20.65 11.94 -29.80
C ASP A 165 20.33 10.45 -29.57
N TRP A 166 20.43 10.00 -28.35
CA TRP A 166 20.16 8.63 -27.95
C TRP A 166 19.06 8.56 -26.88
N ASP A 167 18.23 7.52 -26.95
CA ASP A 167 17.29 7.21 -25.87
C ASP A 167 17.98 6.65 -24.62
N GLU A 168 17.25 6.60 -23.53
CA GLU A 168 17.77 6.11 -22.24
C GLU A 168 18.26 4.67 -22.33
N SER A 169 17.61 3.79 -23.11
CA SER A 169 17.96 2.38 -23.25
C SER A 169 19.35 2.26 -23.90
N ARG A 170 19.56 3.00 -24.97
CA ARG A 170 20.86 3.04 -25.68
C ARG A 170 21.96 3.59 -24.79
N TRP A 171 21.68 4.66 -24.03
CA TRP A 171 22.63 5.17 -23.04
C TRP A 171 22.96 4.17 -21.94
N ARG A 172 22.00 3.38 -21.47
CA ARG A 172 22.24 2.34 -20.47
C ARG A 172 23.16 1.24 -20.96
N THR A 173 23.07 0.89 -22.24
CA THR A 173 23.91 -0.14 -22.86
C THR A 173 25.31 0.36 -23.24
N SER A 174 25.48 1.66 -23.55
CA SER A 174 26.76 2.25 -23.95
C SER A 174 27.85 2.20 -22.86
N PHE A 175 27.48 2.10 -21.60
CA PHE A 175 28.40 1.94 -20.47
C PHE A 175 28.96 0.50 -20.33
N GLY A 176 28.62 -0.42 -21.24
CA GLY A 176 29.03 -1.81 -21.18
C GLY A 176 28.34 -2.58 -20.05
N HIS A 177 28.80 -3.81 -19.79
CA HIS A 177 28.33 -4.57 -18.64
C HIS A 177 28.63 -3.83 -17.34
N PRO A 178 27.71 -3.83 -16.33
CA PRO A 178 27.81 -2.98 -15.16
C PRO A 178 29.03 -3.37 -14.30
N VAL A 179 30.15 -2.71 -14.59
CA VAL A 179 31.24 -2.67 -13.63
C VAL A 179 30.76 -1.76 -12.50
N PRO A 180 30.87 -2.12 -11.22
CA PRO A 180 30.42 -1.30 -10.08
C PRO A 180 30.87 0.17 -10.13
N LYS A 181 32.01 0.43 -10.76
CA LYS A 181 32.61 1.77 -10.91
C LYS A 181 31.84 2.71 -11.87
N ASP A 182 31.06 2.16 -12.82
CA ASP A 182 30.37 2.97 -13.83
C ASP A 182 28.89 3.25 -13.48
N THR A 183 28.38 2.60 -12.44
CA THR A 183 27.00 2.78 -11.99
C THR A 183 26.67 4.23 -11.63
N GLY A 184 27.59 4.92 -10.95
CA GLY A 184 27.41 6.33 -10.57
C GLY A 184 27.43 7.27 -11.77
N ALA A 185 28.39 7.07 -12.71
CA ALA A 185 28.51 7.87 -13.93
C ALA A 185 27.28 7.70 -14.83
N ARG A 186 26.83 6.46 -15.02
CA ARG A 186 25.59 6.17 -15.75
C ARG A 186 24.37 6.79 -15.09
N ALA A 187 24.25 6.73 -13.77
CA ALA A 187 23.14 7.35 -13.06
C ALA A 187 23.12 8.86 -13.21
N LEU A 188 24.31 9.51 -13.21
CA LEU A 188 24.44 10.94 -13.45
C LEU A 188 24.02 11.32 -14.88
N LEU A 189 24.42 10.54 -15.88
CA LEU A 189 24.03 10.75 -17.27
C LEU A 189 22.50 10.64 -17.45
N ILE A 190 21.89 9.58 -16.93
CA ILE A 190 20.44 9.38 -17.01
C ILE A 190 19.67 10.52 -16.30
N TYR A 191 20.20 10.99 -15.17
CA TYR A 191 19.67 12.18 -14.51
C TYR A 191 19.76 13.42 -15.44
N GLY A 192 20.91 13.61 -16.11
CA GLY A 192 21.10 14.71 -17.07
C GLY A 192 20.14 14.67 -18.25
N LEU A 193 19.90 13.48 -18.82
CA LEU A 193 18.88 13.29 -19.86
C LEU A 193 17.49 13.76 -19.42
N GLN A 194 17.10 13.47 -18.19
CA GLN A 194 15.83 13.90 -17.66
C GLN A 194 15.75 15.42 -17.54
N LYS A 195 16.83 16.07 -17.05
CA LYS A 195 16.90 17.53 -16.91
C LYS A 195 16.91 18.27 -18.23
N LEU A 196 17.59 17.73 -19.22
CA LEU A 196 17.60 18.29 -20.58
C LEU A 196 16.25 18.15 -21.25
N ASP A 197 15.60 17.00 -21.09
CA ASP A 197 14.26 16.79 -21.63
C ASP A 197 13.23 17.71 -20.95
N GLU A 198 13.35 17.96 -19.64
CA GLU A 198 12.56 18.94 -18.90
C GLU A 198 12.78 20.36 -19.46
N LEU A 199 14.01 20.74 -19.72
CA LEU A 199 14.34 22.06 -20.30
C LEU A 199 13.84 22.21 -21.75
N ALA A 200 14.03 21.17 -22.57
CA ALA A 200 13.66 21.17 -23.97
C ALA A 200 12.13 21.24 -24.17
N PHE A 201 11.39 20.40 -23.46
CA PHE A 201 9.96 20.14 -23.72
C PHE A 201 9.02 20.56 -22.59
N GLY A 202 9.55 21.01 -21.44
CA GLY A 202 8.75 21.39 -20.28
C GLY A 202 8.28 20.18 -19.45
N GLN A 203 7.43 20.47 -18.45
CA GLN A 203 6.80 19.52 -17.54
C GLN A 203 5.28 19.68 -17.58
N GLY A 204 4.59 18.71 -16.99
CA GLY A 204 3.13 18.75 -16.87
C GLY A 204 2.39 18.06 -18.01
N TRP A 205 1.06 18.19 -17.96
CA TRP A 205 0.18 17.45 -18.85
C TRP A 205 0.32 17.81 -20.33
N GLU A 206 0.63 19.05 -20.65
CA GLU A 206 0.80 19.49 -22.04
C GLU A 206 2.02 18.87 -22.71
N SER A 207 3.09 18.66 -21.92
CA SER A 207 4.31 18.00 -22.38
C SER A 207 4.17 16.48 -22.42
N GLU A 208 3.52 15.86 -21.42
CA GLU A 208 3.49 14.40 -21.29
C GLU A 208 2.33 13.74 -22.05
N TYR A 209 1.14 14.39 -22.18
CA TYR A 209 -0.04 13.78 -22.80
C TYR A 209 0.17 13.35 -24.26
N PRO A 210 0.85 14.13 -25.13
CA PRO A 210 1.11 13.71 -26.51
C PRO A 210 2.02 12.48 -26.64
N ARG A 211 2.83 12.21 -25.61
CA ARG A 211 3.82 11.10 -25.62
C ARG A 211 3.15 9.76 -25.39
N ASP A 212 3.74 8.70 -25.95
CA ASP A 212 3.30 7.33 -25.69
C ASP A 212 3.97 6.71 -24.45
N VAL A 213 4.92 7.41 -23.83
CA VAL A 213 5.53 7.05 -22.55
C VAL A 213 5.49 8.25 -21.63
N TRP A 214 4.63 8.18 -20.60
CA TRP A 214 4.51 9.27 -19.62
C TRP A 214 5.48 9.09 -18.47
N ARG A 215 6.16 10.15 -18.09
CA ARG A 215 7.03 10.23 -16.93
C ARG A 215 6.23 10.77 -15.75
N LEU A 216 5.96 9.92 -14.78
CA LEU A 216 5.04 10.22 -13.69
C LEU A 216 5.53 11.34 -12.76
N HIS A 217 6.86 11.55 -12.65
CA HIS A 217 7.40 12.66 -11.86
C HIS A 217 7.07 14.04 -12.47
N HIS A 218 6.97 14.16 -13.79
CA HIS A 218 6.52 15.37 -14.48
C HIS A 218 5.04 15.69 -14.22
N LEU A 219 4.27 14.69 -13.80
CA LEU A 219 2.85 14.81 -13.47
C LEU A 219 2.58 14.91 -11.96
N GLY A 220 3.62 15.23 -11.15
CA GLY A 220 3.50 15.39 -9.71
C GLY A 220 3.47 14.08 -8.91
N HIS A 221 3.82 12.94 -9.53
CA HIS A 221 3.93 11.64 -8.87
C HIS A 221 5.40 11.26 -8.69
N PRO A 222 6.05 11.63 -7.58
CA PRO A 222 7.46 11.35 -7.38
C PRO A 222 7.73 9.84 -7.36
N ALA A 223 8.89 9.44 -7.85
CA ALA A 223 9.35 8.07 -7.75
C ALA A 223 9.52 7.68 -6.28
N GLY A 224 8.77 6.67 -5.83
CA GLY A 224 8.86 6.09 -4.49
C GLY A 224 9.31 4.63 -4.55
N ASP A 225 9.64 4.05 -3.39
CA ASP A 225 9.99 2.63 -3.29
C ASP A 225 8.89 1.75 -3.90
N GLY A 226 9.18 1.12 -5.05
CA GLY A 226 8.27 0.23 -5.77
C GLY A 226 7.19 0.93 -6.62
N SER A 227 7.19 2.26 -6.72
CA SER A 227 6.29 2.98 -7.63
C SER A 227 6.87 3.02 -9.05
N PRO A 228 6.05 2.82 -10.10
CA PRO A 228 6.52 2.95 -11.47
C PRO A 228 6.93 4.40 -11.76
N ALA A 229 8.05 4.58 -12.42
CA ALA A 229 8.51 5.89 -12.86
C ALA A 229 7.81 6.36 -14.14
N ARG A 230 7.29 5.41 -14.92
CA ARG A 230 6.74 5.63 -16.27
C ARG A 230 5.49 4.80 -16.53
N LEU A 231 4.62 5.31 -17.41
CA LEU A 231 3.50 4.58 -17.98
C LEU A 231 3.73 4.41 -19.49
N HIS A 232 3.69 3.16 -19.97
CA HIS A 232 4.04 2.74 -21.32
C HIS A 232 2.81 2.47 -22.18
N PHE A 233 2.27 3.48 -22.84
CA PHE A 233 1.16 3.36 -23.80
C PHE A 233 1.64 2.84 -25.17
N ASP A 234 2.94 2.97 -25.47
CA ASP A 234 3.61 2.39 -26.64
C ASP A 234 3.41 0.86 -26.77
N ARG A 235 3.02 0.19 -25.66
CA ARG A 235 2.71 -1.24 -25.62
C ARG A 235 1.27 -1.59 -26.05
N ILE A 236 0.47 -0.61 -26.41
CA ILE A 236 -0.88 -0.77 -26.96
C ILE A 236 -0.77 -0.45 -28.45
N ALA A 237 -0.87 -1.47 -29.30
CA ALA A 237 -0.71 -1.30 -30.75
C ALA A 237 -1.88 -0.55 -31.38
N GLN A 238 -3.11 -0.81 -30.89
CA GLN A 238 -4.33 -0.20 -31.44
C GLN A 238 -4.40 1.30 -31.12
N PRO A 239 -4.38 2.21 -32.11
CA PRO A 239 -4.35 3.66 -31.87
C PRO A 239 -5.57 4.16 -31.07
N TRP A 240 -6.76 3.65 -31.39
CA TRP A 240 -8.01 4.03 -30.71
C TRP A 240 -7.97 3.63 -29.21
N LEU A 241 -7.47 2.44 -28.87
CA LEU A 241 -7.38 1.98 -27.48
C LEU A 241 -6.32 2.76 -26.72
N ARG A 242 -5.19 3.07 -27.37
CA ARG A 242 -4.10 3.86 -26.79
C ARG A 242 -4.60 5.25 -26.41
N GLU A 243 -5.32 5.94 -27.28
CA GLU A 243 -5.84 7.27 -27.01
C GLU A 243 -6.89 7.27 -25.89
N LEU A 244 -7.82 6.33 -25.90
CA LEU A 244 -8.80 6.16 -24.82
C LEU A 244 -8.13 5.78 -23.48
N ALA A 245 -7.08 4.96 -23.50
CA ALA A 245 -6.30 4.63 -22.32
C ALA A 245 -5.59 5.86 -21.73
N LYS A 246 -4.99 6.70 -22.58
CA LYS A 246 -4.40 7.98 -22.16
C LYS A 246 -5.46 8.89 -21.53
N ARG A 247 -6.60 9.05 -22.17
CA ARG A 247 -7.70 9.86 -21.67
C ARG A 247 -8.23 9.37 -20.33
N TRP A 248 -8.42 8.07 -20.19
CA TRP A 248 -8.84 7.44 -18.94
C TRP A 248 -7.84 7.64 -17.82
N LEU A 249 -6.55 7.39 -18.06
CA LEU A 249 -5.53 7.53 -17.06
C LEU A 249 -5.23 8.98 -16.69
N ARG A 250 -5.33 9.93 -17.64
CA ARG A 250 -5.26 11.36 -17.34
C ARG A 250 -6.35 11.74 -16.33
N TRP A 251 -7.60 11.36 -16.59
CA TRP A 251 -8.71 11.62 -15.68
C TRP A 251 -8.48 10.95 -14.31
N ARG A 252 -8.11 9.68 -14.30
CA ARG A 252 -7.89 8.95 -13.04
C ARG A 252 -6.74 9.54 -12.20
N LEU A 253 -5.64 9.94 -12.80
CA LEU A 253 -4.51 10.56 -12.12
C LEU A 253 -4.88 11.95 -11.59
N SER A 254 -5.61 12.77 -12.35
CA SER A 254 -6.09 14.08 -11.90
C SER A 254 -7.10 14.00 -10.75
N THR A 255 -7.84 12.88 -10.64
CA THR A 255 -8.75 12.60 -9.51
C THR A 255 -8.08 11.87 -8.34
N GLY A 256 -6.75 11.76 -8.35
CA GLY A 256 -5.97 11.27 -7.22
C GLY A 256 -5.64 9.78 -7.23
N LEU A 257 -5.75 9.10 -8.40
CA LEU A 257 -5.23 7.73 -8.52
C LEU A 257 -3.72 7.71 -8.35
N GLY A 258 -3.19 6.82 -7.50
CA GLY A 258 -1.74 6.69 -7.31
C GLY A 258 -1.04 5.98 -8.47
N ALA A 259 0.26 6.27 -8.67
CA ALA A 259 1.09 5.75 -9.75
C ALA A 259 1.03 4.21 -9.93
N THR A 260 1.12 3.45 -8.83
CA THR A 260 1.04 1.97 -8.87
C THR A 260 -0.32 1.46 -9.35
N ALA A 261 -1.41 2.14 -8.97
CA ALA A 261 -2.75 1.79 -9.42
C ALA A 261 -2.93 2.15 -10.90
N ALA A 262 -2.40 3.30 -11.35
CA ALA A 262 -2.40 3.69 -12.77
C ALA A 262 -1.66 2.67 -13.65
N ALA A 263 -0.49 2.18 -13.19
CA ALA A 263 0.24 1.14 -13.91
C ALA A 263 -0.53 -0.19 -14.00
N ARG A 264 -1.29 -0.56 -12.95
CA ARG A 264 -2.17 -1.75 -13.00
C ARG A 264 -3.33 -1.55 -13.99
N CYS A 265 -3.92 -0.36 -14.03
CA CYS A 265 -4.94 -0.01 -15.01
C CYS A 265 -4.41 -0.15 -16.43
N LEU A 266 -3.24 0.43 -16.70
CA LEU A 266 -2.58 0.33 -18.00
C LEU A 266 -2.20 -1.12 -18.34
N GLY A 267 -1.73 -1.89 -17.35
CA GLY A 267 -1.40 -3.31 -17.51
C GLY A 267 -2.60 -4.15 -17.93
N ALA A 268 -3.80 -3.86 -17.43
CA ALA A 268 -5.03 -4.53 -17.84
C ALA A 268 -5.37 -4.22 -19.31
N LEU A 269 -5.29 -2.94 -19.71
CA LEU A 269 -5.52 -2.54 -21.10
C LEU A 269 -4.45 -3.07 -22.07
N THR A 270 -3.18 -3.08 -21.65
CA THR A 270 -2.09 -3.66 -22.45
C THR A 270 -2.32 -5.17 -22.69
N ARG A 271 -2.86 -5.89 -21.70
CA ARG A 271 -3.20 -7.30 -21.86
C ARG A 271 -4.35 -7.49 -22.84
N PHE A 272 -5.38 -6.68 -22.75
CA PHE A 272 -6.49 -6.68 -23.69
C PHE A 272 -6.00 -6.34 -25.11
N ALA A 273 -5.14 -5.34 -25.29
CA ALA A 273 -4.50 -5.00 -26.56
C ALA A 273 -3.76 -6.19 -27.18
N ARG A 274 -2.95 -6.89 -26.38
CA ARG A 274 -2.22 -8.09 -26.86
C ARG A 274 -3.13 -9.24 -27.22
N PHE A 275 -4.26 -9.40 -26.55
CA PHE A 275 -5.26 -10.37 -26.95
C PHE A 275 -5.82 -10.01 -28.33
N LEU A 276 -6.21 -8.74 -28.57
CA LEU A 276 -6.71 -8.28 -29.86
C LEU A 276 -5.70 -8.46 -31.01
N GLU A 277 -4.39 -8.40 -30.73
CA GLU A 277 -3.33 -8.66 -31.72
C GLU A 277 -3.20 -10.16 -32.08
N ARG A 278 -3.45 -11.06 -31.12
CA ARG A 278 -3.22 -12.51 -31.30
C ARG A 278 -4.46 -13.26 -31.78
N ALA A 279 -5.63 -12.77 -31.35
CA ALA A 279 -6.89 -13.41 -31.68
C ALA A 279 -7.21 -13.25 -33.18
N PRO A 280 -7.80 -14.24 -33.84
CA PRO A 280 -8.23 -14.15 -35.25
C PRO A 280 -9.51 -13.30 -35.35
N LEU A 281 -9.46 -12.08 -34.84
CA LEU A 281 -10.57 -11.14 -34.77
C LEU A 281 -10.23 -9.88 -35.56
N SER A 282 -11.20 -9.39 -36.33
CA SER A 282 -11.08 -8.14 -37.06
C SER A 282 -11.63 -7.00 -36.17
N VAL A 283 -10.83 -6.55 -35.17
CA VAL A 283 -11.18 -5.43 -34.29
C VAL A 283 -10.29 -4.24 -34.62
N GLU A 284 -10.73 -3.39 -35.53
CA GLU A 284 -9.97 -2.23 -35.97
C GLU A 284 -10.32 -0.96 -35.20
N ARG A 285 -11.49 -0.89 -34.61
CA ARG A 285 -12.05 0.27 -33.90
C ARG A 285 -12.88 -0.16 -32.68
N LEU A 286 -13.21 0.78 -31.81
CA LEU A 286 -14.00 0.52 -30.61
C LEU A 286 -15.36 -0.09 -30.89
N ALA A 287 -15.99 0.31 -32.00
CA ALA A 287 -17.30 -0.21 -32.42
C ALA A 287 -17.32 -1.72 -32.68
N ASP A 288 -16.17 -2.32 -32.93
CA ASP A 288 -16.05 -3.75 -33.24
C ASP A 288 -15.89 -4.61 -31.95
N VAL A 289 -15.78 -3.95 -30.78
CA VAL A 289 -15.68 -4.64 -29.48
C VAL A 289 -17.10 -4.96 -28.98
N ASP A 290 -17.60 -6.10 -29.33
CA ASP A 290 -18.89 -6.61 -28.89
C ASP A 290 -18.77 -7.64 -27.75
N ARG A 291 -19.89 -8.26 -27.37
CA ARG A 291 -19.93 -9.31 -26.33
C ARG A 291 -19.08 -10.53 -26.73
N SER A 292 -19.10 -10.94 -28.01
CA SER A 292 -18.34 -12.09 -28.48
C SER A 292 -16.83 -11.91 -28.32
N VAL A 293 -16.32 -10.69 -28.61
CA VAL A 293 -14.91 -10.32 -28.37
C VAL A 293 -14.57 -10.42 -26.89
N LEU A 294 -15.47 -9.95 -25.99
CA LEU A 294 -15.25 -10.02 -24.55
C LEU A 294 -15.26 -11.46 -24.03
N GLU A 295 -16.16 -12.33 -24.54
CA GLU A 295 -16.19 -13.74 -24.15
C GLU A 295 -14.91 -14.48 -24.56
N GLN A 296 -14.38 -14.22 -25.75
CA GLN A 296 -13.11 -14.76 -26.18
C GLN A 296 -11.94 -14.25 -25.34
N TYR A 297 -11.96 -12.94 -24.97
CA TYR A 297 -10.95 -12.39 -24.06
C TYR A 297 -11.02 -13.01 -22.68
N LEU A 298 -12.23 -13.24 -22.13
CA LEU A 298 -12.41 -13.88 -20.84
C LEU A 298 -11.90 -15.32 -20.83
N ALA A 299 -12.09 -16.05 -21.91
CA ALA A 299 -11.55 -17.40 -22.09
C ALA A 299 -10.02 -17.40 -22.15
N ASP A 300 -9.41 -16.48 -22.94
CA ASP A 300 -7.95 -16.30 -23.02
C ASP A 300 -7.37 -15.92 -21.65
N LEU A 301 -8.02 -14.99 -20.97
CA LEU A 301 -7.61 -14.54 -19.63
C LEU A 301 -7.71 -15.65 -18.58
N ALA A 302 -8.76 -16.49 -18.66
CA ALA A 302 -8.93 -17.64 -17.79
C ALA A 302 -7.84 -18.69 -18.02
N ALA A 303 -7.48 -18.96 -19.28
CA ALA A 303 -6.40 -19.88 -19.62
C ALA A 303 -5.04 -19.40 -19.09
N GLU A 304 -4.75 -18.11 -19.20
CA GLU A 304 -3.47 -17.54 -18.77
C GLU A 304 -3.35 -17.31 -17.26
N LEU A 305 -4.45 -16.93 -16.56
CA LEU A 305 -4.46 -16.50 -15.17
C LEU A 305 -5.29 -17.38 -14.25
N ALA A 306 -5.61 -18.62 -14.64
CA ALA A 306 -6.38 -19.53 -13.77
C ALA A 306 -5.79 -19.60 -12.34
N GLY A 307 -6.68 -19.45 -11.34
CA GLY A 307 -6.28 -19.51 -9.93
C GLY A 307 -5.48 -18.32 -9.40
N ARG A 308 -5.15 -17.33 -10.22
CA ARG A 308 -4.39 -16.14 -9.79
C ARG A 308 -5.33 -14.99 -9.39
N PRO A 309 -5.08 -14.28 -8.27
CA PRO A 309 -5.87 -13.11 -7.88
C PRO A 309 -5.91 -12.00 -8.94
N ALA A 310 -4.89 -11.92 -9.79
CA ALA A 310 -4.81 -10.99 -10.91
C ALA A 310 -5.96 -11.17 -11.92
N HIS A 311 -6.48 -12.38 -12.12
CA HIS A 311 -7.58 -12.65 -13.04
C HIS A 311 -8.79 -11.74 -12.76
N ARG A 312 -9.34 -11.80 -11.55
CA ARG A 312 -10.48 -10.96 -11.13
C ARG A 312 -10.17 -9.46 -11.27
N SER A 313 -8.94 -9.06 -10.97
CA SER A 313 -8.50 -7.66 -11.07
C SER A 313 -8.50 -7.18 -12.52
N HIS A 314 -8.05 -7.97 -13.47
CA HIS A 314 -8.04 -7.59 -14.89
C HIS A 314 -9.44 -7.41 -15.45
N VAL A 315 -10.37 -8.34 -15.15
CA VAL A 315 -11.79 -8.21 -15.53
C VAL A 315 -12.37 -6.91 -14.96
N GLY A 316 -12.15 -6.63 -13.66
CA GLY A 316 -12.66 -5.43 -13.01
C GLY A 316 -12.10 -4.13 -13.57
N LEU A 317 -10.82 -4.08 -13.91
CA LEU A 317 -10.19 -2.88 -14.47
C LEU A 317 -10.66 -2.62 -15.90
N LEU A 318 -10.84 -3.66 -16.72
CA LEU A 318 -11.40 -3.51 -18.06
C LEU A 318 -12.86 -3.02 -18.00
N ASN A 319 -13.67 -3.57 -17.08
CA ASN A 319 -15.03 -3.10 -16.85
C ASN A 319 -15.07 -1.62 -16.46
N GLN A 320 -14.21 -1.20 -15.52
CA GLN A 320 -14.09 0.22 -15.12
C GLN A 320 -13.71 1.13 -16.30
N PHE A 321 -12.87 0.66 -17.19
CA PHE A 321 -12.49 1.40 -18.40
C PHE A 321 -13.71 1.59 -19.32
N PHE A 322 -14.44 0.53 -19.68
CA PHE A 322 -15.63 0.65 -20.53
C PHE A 322 -16.74 1.49 -19.88
N GLN A 323 -16.93 1.36 -18.57
CA GLN A 323 -17.86 2.22 -17.82
C GLN A 323 -17.44 3.67 -17.89
N ALA A 324 -16.15 3.99 -17.78
CA ALA A 324 -15.66 5.37 -17.90
C ALA A 324 -15.87 5.91 -19.31
N VAL A 325 -15.61 5.13 -20.36
CA VAL A 325 -15.86 5.53 -21.75
C VAL A 325 -17.32 5.91 -21.96
N ARG A 326 -18.26 5.11 -21.42
CA ARG A 326 -19.71 5.39 -21.49
C ARG A 326 -20.12 6.60 -20.66
N HIS A 327 -19.74 6.63 -19.38
CA HIS A 327 -20.11 7.68 -18.44
C HIS A 327 -19.70 9.08 -18.94
N HIS A 328 -18.50 9.17 -19.50
CA HIS A 328 -17.97 10.43 -19.99
C HIS A 328 -18.26 10.67 -21.48
N SER A 329 -18.96 9.75 -22.15
CA SER A 329 -19.25 9.81 -23.57
C SER A 329 -18.01 10.09 -24.43
N TRP A 330 -16.88 9.45 -24.08
CA TRP A 330 -15.61 9.70 -24.77
C TRP A 330 -15.60 9.16 -26.19
N ASP A 331 -16.34 8.08 -26.42
CA ASP A 331 -16.57 7.50 -27.72
C ASP A 331 -17.95 6.82 -27.71
N LEU A 332 -18.88 7.33 -28.52
CA LEU A 332 -20.25 6.84 -28.60
C LEU A 332 -20.38 5.56 -29.44
N SER A 333 -19.33 5.16 -30.14
CA SER A 333 -19.32 3.95 -30.97
C SER A 333 -19.23 2.66 -30.15
N LEU A 334 -18.91 2.75 -28.84
CA LEU A 334 -18.81 1.57 -27.98
C LEU A 334 -20.17 0.85 -27.88
N PRO A 335 -20.29 -0.40 -28.39
CA PRO A 335 -21.54 -1.13 -28.37
C PRO A 335 -22.09 -1.33 -26.94
N GLY A 336 -23.41 -1.26 -26.78
CA GLY A 336 -24.07 -1.58 -25.52
C GLY A 336 -23.77 -3.00 -25.05
N THR A 337 -23.56 -3.92 -25.99
CA THR A 337 -23.20 -5.33 -25.77
C THR A 337 -21.77 -5.52 -25.23
N ALA A 338 -20.88 -4.53 -25.34
CA ALA A 338 -19.55 -4.54 -24.73
C ALA A 338 -19.63 -4.37 -23.21
N THR A 339 -20.33 -5.26 -22.52
CA THR A 339 -20.59 -5.21 -21.08
C THR A 339 -20.06 -6.46 -20.40
N LEU A 340 -19.41 -6.26 -19.25
CA LEU A 340 -18.94 -7.32 -18.37
C LEU A 340 -19.93 -7.45 -17.20
N TYR A 341 -20.48 -8.63 -17.00
CA TYR A 341 -21.48 -8.96 -15.99
C TYR A 341 -20.85 -9.54 -14.73
N PRO A 342 -21.57 -9.59 -13.58
CA PRO A 342 -21.06 -10.21 -12.35
C PRO A 342 -20.59 -11.66 -12.54
N GLU A 343 -21.22 -12.41 -13.43
CA GLU A 343 -20.91 -13.82 -13.76
C GLU A 343 -19.57 -13.98 -14.49
N ASP A 344 -19.10 -12.94 -15.18
CA ASP A 344 -17.81 -12.93 -15.89
C ASP A 344 -16.61 -12.88 -14.94
N TYR A 345 -16.87 -12.54 -13.68
CA TYR A 345 -15.79 -12.50 -12.70
C TYR A 345 -15.49 -13.89 -12.14
N PRO A 346 -14.21 -14.31 -12.14
CA PRO A 346 -13.86 -15.58 -11.55
C PRO A 346 -14.31 -15.62 -10.09
N LYS A 347 -14.90 -16.76 -9.68
CA LYS A 347 -15.24 -16.98 -8.28
C LYS A 347 -13.98 -16.86 -7.44
N GLY A 348 -14.02 -15.97 -6.44
CA GLY A 348 -12.93 -15.83 -5.49
C GLY A 348 -12.80 -17.13 -4.70
N THR A 349 -11.62 -17.73 -4.69
CA THR A 349 -11.30 -18.71 -3.64
C THR A 349 -11.27 -17.95 -2.33
N GLU A 350 -12.10 -18.35 -1.36
CA GLU A 350 -11.98 -17.86 0.01
C GLU A 350 -10.57 -18.20 0.49
N GLN A 351 -9.73 -17.19 0.55
CA GLN A 351 -8.40 -17.37 1.14
C GLN A 351 -8.58 -17.43 2.66
N LEU A 352 -8.05 -18.50 3.25
CA LEU A 352 -7.91 -18.60 4.69
C LEU A 352 -7.19 -17.37 5.24
N PRO A 353 -7.58 -16.84 6.43
CA PRO A 353 -6.80 -15.81 7.10
C PRO A 353 -5.35 -16.26 7.18
N ARG A 354 -4.43 -15.38 6.79
CA ARG A 354 -3.00 -15.65 6.84
C ARG A 354 -2.42 -15.34 8.23
N ALA A 355 -3.21 -15.58 9.28
CA ALA A 355 -2.72 -15.48 10.65
C ALA A 355 -1.61 -16.50 10.86
N LEU A 356 -0.61 -16.10 11.62
CA LEU A 356 0.49 -16.99 12.00
C LEU A 356 -0.02 -17.97 13.06
N PRO A 357 0.39 -19.25 12.99
CA PRO A 357 0.15 -20.19 14.06
C PRO A 357 0.78 -19.73 15.38
N GLU A 358 0.16 -20.05 16.50
CA GLU A 358 0.59 -19.63 17.83
C GLU A 358 2.05 -20.02 18.14
N HIS A 359 2.46 -21.24 17.77
CA HIS A 359 3.83 -21.71 17.97
C HIS A 359 4.87 -20.89 17.16
N VAL A 360 4.50 -20.31 16.00
CA VAL A 360 5.36 -19.41 15.23
C VAL A 360 5.45 -18.06 15.91
N ILE A 361 4.29 -17.52 16.37
CA ILE A 361 4.23 -16.24 17.11
C ILE A 361 5.14 -16.33 18.34
N THR A 362 5.02 -17.40 19.13
CA THR A 362 5.84 -17.62 20.32
C THR A 362 7.34 -17.63 20.01
N GLN A 363 7.76 -18.21 18.87
CA GLN A 363 9.18 -18.20 18.48
C GLN A 363 9.66 -16.80 18.10
N VAL A 364 8.87 -16.04 17.33
CA VAL A 364 9.27 -14.72 16.85
C VAL A 364 9.23 -13.65 17.95
N GLU A 365 8.35 -13.78 18.93
CA GLU A 365 8.23 -12.84 20.05
C GLU A 365 9.24 -13.10 21.18
N ARG A 366 10.00 -14.18 21.13
CA ARG A 366 11.04 -14.42 22.14
C ARG A 366 12.02 -13.26 22.18
N PRO A 367 12.29 -12.66 23.36
CA PRO A 367 13.22 -11.53 23.49
C PRO A 367 14.60 -11.86 22.88
N SER A 368 15.13 -13.05 23.13
CA SER A 368 16.40 -13.52 22.56
C SER A 368 16.42 -13.61 21.04
N ASN A 369 15.26 -13.73 20.37
CA ASN A 369 15.17 -13.68 18.91
C ASN A 369 15.04 -12.25 18.41
N LEU A 370 14.23 -11.39 19.07
CA LEU A 370 14.07 -9.99 18.70
C LEU A 370 15.38 -9.22 18.79
N GLU A 371 16.20 -9.47 19.81
CA GLU A 371 17.54 -8.89 19.98
C GLU A 371 18.53 -9.28 18.86
N ARG A 372 18.25 -10.30 18.05
CA ARG A 372 19.09 -10.70 16.92
C ARG A 372 18.96 -9.85 15.68
N PHE A 373 18.10 -8.83 15.67
CA PHE A 373 18.09 -7.88 14.58
C PHE A 373 19.40 -7.11 14.48
N ASP A 374 19.90 -6.91 13.26
CA ASP A 374 21.17 -6.19 13.02
C ASP A 374 21.06 -4.68 13.32
N ASN A 375 19.84 -4.15 13.46
CA ASN A 375 19.57 -2.75 13.72
C ASN A 375 18.35 -2.62 14.64
N PRO A 376 18.47 -1.89 15.76
CA PRO A 376 17.37 -1.66 16.70
C PRO A 376 16.11 -1.04 16.08
N SER A 377 16.26 -0.28 14.99
CA SER A 377 15.10 0.28 14.27
C SER A 377 14.23 -0.81 13.62
N TYR A 378 14.81 -1.91 13.14
CA TYR A 378 14.06 -3.03 12.56
C TYR A 378 13.37 -3.85 13.65
N GLU A 379 14.04 -4.06 14.79
CA GLU A 379 13.44 -4.69 15.97
C GLU A 379 12.20 -3.92 16.43
N LEU A 380 12.35 -2.62 16.70
CA LEU A 380 11.25 -1.78 17.14
C LEU A 380 10.12 -1.72 16.11
N THR A 381 10.44 -1.61 14.81
CA THR A 381 9.41 -1.69 13.75
C THR A 381 8.63 -3.00 13.85
N THR A 382 9.31 -4.13 14.07
CA THR A 382 8.67 -5.44 14.21
C THR A 382 7.75 -5.49 15.44
N ARG A 383 8.19 -4.98 16.59
CA ARG A 383 7.37 -4.90 17.82
C ARG A 383 6.12 -4.04 17.60
N ILE A 384 6.23 -2.90 16.91
CA ILE A 384 5.09 -2.04 16.54
C ILE A 384 4.13 -2.80 15.61
N LEU A 385 4.63 -3.53 14.62
CA LEU A 385 3.77 -4.31 13.71
C LEU A 385 3.02 -5.42 14.43
N ILE A 386 3.65 -6.11 15.38
CA ILE A 386 3.05 -7.18 16.18
C ILE A 386 1.97 -6.60 17.12
N ARG A 387 2.31 -5.58 17.91
CA ARG A 387 1.45 -5.05 18.99
C ARG A 387 0.34 -4.11 18.48
N CYS A 388 0.63 -3.29 17.46
CA CYS A 388 -0.31 -2.29 16.97
C CYS A 388 -0.99 -2.68 15.65
N GLY A 389 -0.53 -3.72 14.96
CA GLY A 389 -1.09 -4.17 13.68
C GLY A 389 -0.99 -3.15 12.56
N LEU A 390 -0.07 -2.19 12.59
CA LEU A 390 0.11 -1.20 11.53
C LEU A 390 0.51 -1.87 10.21
N ARG A 391 0.22 -1.19 9.09
CA ARG A 391 0.85 -1.60 7.81
C ARG A 391 2.32 -1.21 7.84
N VAL A 392 3.18 -2.04 7.25
CA VAL A 392 4.64 -1.78 7.24
C VAL A 392 5.00 -0.40 6.69
N SER A 393 4.29 0.08 5.66
CA SER A 393 4.51 1.42 5.12
C SER A 393 4.19 2.53 6.11
N ASP A 394 3.17 2.33 6.94
CA ASP A 394 2.69 3.31 7.91
C ASP A 394 3.60 3.32 9.15
N ALA A 395 4.02 2.12 9.61
CA ALA A 395 4.99 1.99 10.71
C ALA A 395 6.36 2.62 10.37
N LEU A 396 6.89 2.39 9.17
CA LEU A 396 8.19 2.95 8.76
C LEU A 396 8.18 4.46 8.53
N LYS A 397 7.00 5.05 8.32
CA LYS A 397 6.80 6.50 8.11
C LYS A 397 6.27 7.22 9.36
N LEU A 398 6.31 6.59 10.52
CA LEU A 398 5.93 7.25 11.78
C LEU A 398 6.69 8.56 11.93
N ALA A 399 5.96 9.61 12.32
CA ALA A 399 6.55 10.88 12.69
C ALA A 399 7.44 10.72 13.93
N PHE A 400 8.42 11.60 14.08
CA PHE A 400 9.30 11.58 15.26
C PHE A 400 8.50 11.74 16.56
N ASP A 401 7.49 12.61 16.57
CA ASP A 401 6.59 12.93 17.67
C ASP A 401 5.29 12.10 17.66
N CYS A 402 5.39 10.81 17.34
CA CYS A 402 4.23 9.94 17.15
C CYS A 402 3.49 9.52 18.42
N ILE A 403 4.02 9.81 19.63
CA ILE A 403 3.35 9.51 20.91
C ILE A 403 2.50 10.69 21.33
N ILE A 404 1.27 10.41 21.70
CA ILE A 404 0.36 11.34 22.37
C ILE A 404 -0.22 10.67 23.61
N GLU A 405 -0.73 11.45 24.55
CA GLU A 405 -1.41 10.98 25.74
C GLU A 405 -2.87 11.42 25.73
N ASP A 406 -3.75 10.59 26.27
CA ASP A 406 -5.14 10.98 26.50
C ASP A 406 -5.30 11.78 27.79
N GLY A 407 -6.55 12.11 28.15
CA GLY A 407 -6.86 12.89 29.35
C GLY A 407 -6.45 12.22 30.67
N ASP A 408 -6.25 10.93 30.69
CA ASP A 408 -5.85 10.12 31.83
C ASP A 408 -4.35 9.79 31.82
N GLY A 409 -3.61 10.29 30.83
CA GLY A 409 -2.17 10.08 30.66
C GLY A 409 -1.81 8.75 29.98
N ALA A 410 -2.78 7.99 29.46
CA ALA A 410 -2.50 6.76 28.76
C ALA A 410 -1.88 7.03 27.37
N PRO A 411 -0.81 6.29 26.98
CA PRO A 411 -0.10 6.57 25.74
C PRO A 411 -0.79 5.97 24.51
N TYR A 412 -0.82 6.77 23.44
CA TYR A 412 -1.30 6.38 22.12
C TYR A 412 -0.23 6.64 21.07
N LEU A 413 -0.16 5.75 20.08
CA LEU A 413 0.65 5.92 18.88
C LEU A 413 -0.21 6.58 17.78
N ARG A 414 0.16 7.81 17.40
CA ARG A 414 -0.43 8.55 16.29
C ARG A 414 0.30 8.19 14.99
N TYR A 415 -0.45 7.86 13.96
CA TYR A 415 0.13 7.57 12.65
C TYR A 415 -0.79 8.01 11.50
N TYR A 416 -0.21 8.24 10.34
CA TYR A 416 -0.98 8.51 9.12
C TYR A 416 -1.23 7.20 8.35
N ASN A 417 -2.49 6.81 8.21
CA ASN A 417 -2.89 5.67 7.39
C ASN A 417 -2.90 6.09 5.91
N HIS A 418 -1.82 5.78 5.21
CA HIS A 418 -1.63 6.19 3.80
C HIS A 418 -2.65 5.56 2.84
N LYS A 419 -3.19 4.39 3.15
CA LYS A 419 -4.23 3.74 2.34
C LYS A 419 -5.57 4.45 2.47
N MET A 420 -5.93 4.88 3.68
CA MET A 420 -7.20 5.54 3.99
C MET A 420 -7.10 7.07 3.95
N ARG A 421 -5.87 7.61 3.82
CA ARG A 421 -5.57 9.05 3.76
C ARG A 421 -6.08 9.83 4.96
N ARG A 422 -5.91 9.28 6.16
CA ARG A 422 -6.32 9.92 7.41
C ARG A 422 -5.35 9.63 8.54
N GLU A 423 -5.34 10.47 9.55
CA GLU A 423 -4.67 10.16 10.82
C GLU A 423 -5.47 9.12 11.60
N ALA A 424 -4.75 8.28 12.33
CA ALA A 424 -5.30 7.25 13.19
C ALA A 424 -4.48 7.12 14.47
N LEU A 425 -5.14 6.62 15.52
CA LEU A 425 -4.57 6.39 16.84
C LEU A 425 -4.71 4.92 17.21
N VAL A 426 -3.71 4.37 17.87
CA VAL A 426 -3.77 3.06 18.48
C VAL A 426 -3.17 3.12 19.89
N PRO A 427 -3.84 2.55 20.91
CA PRO A 427 -3.28 2.51 22.27
C PRO A 427 -2.01 1.68 22.29
N ILE A 428 -1.05 2.09 23.11
CA ILE A 428 0.20 1.37 23.35
C ILE A 428 0.46 1.21 24.84
N ASP A 429 1.26 0.22 25.20
CA ASP A 429 1.72 0.03 26.57
C ASP A 429 2.97 0.88 26.89
N GLU A 430 3.28 1.02 28.19
CA GLU A 430 4.43 1.79 28.66
C GLU A 430 5.77 1.20 28.19
N GLU A 431 5.87 -0.11 28.00
CA GLU A 431 7.08 -0.75 27.46
C GLU A 431 7.36 -0.26 26.04
N LEU A 432 6.35 -0.30 25.17
CA LEU A 432 6.48 0.17 23.79
C LEU A 432 6.74 1.70 23.74
N ARG A 433 6.11 2.47 24.63
CA ARG A 433 6.42 3.90 24.81
C ARG A 433 7.89 4.12 25.13
N GLY A 434 8.43 3.37 26.08
CA GLY A 434 9.85 3.43 26.47
C GLY A 434 10.79 3.09 25.30
N LEU A 435 10.50 2.03 24.54
CA LEU A 435 11.28 1.63 23.36
C LEU A 435 11.25 2.68 22.24
N ILE A 436 10.10 3.36 22.04
CA ILE A 436 10.00 4.47 21.10
C ILE A 436 10.85 5.65 21.58
N GLY A 437 10.84 5.96 22.88
CA GLY A 437 11.70 6.99 23.48
C GLY A 437 13.19 6.72 23.29
N ASP A 438 13.59 5.44 23.42
CA ASP A 438 14.98 5.02 23.12
C ASP A 438 15.34 5.25 21.67
N GLN A 439 14.42 4.98 20.75
CA GLN A 439 14.62 5.23 19.33
C GLN A 439 14.71 6.74 19.05
N GLN A 440 13.89 7.56 19.67
CA GLN A 440 13.97 9.01 19.55
C GLN A 440 15.33 9.54 20.02
N ARG A 441 15.86 9.04 21.16
CA ARG A 441 17.22 9.38 21.63
C ARG A 441 18.29 9.00 20.61
N ARG A 442 18.21 7.81 20.00
CA ARG A 442 19.14 7.37 18.94
C ARG A 442 19.06 8.26 17.70
N VAL A 443 17.86 8.72 17.34
CA VAL A 443 17.67 9.62 16.19
C VAL A 443 18.30 10.99 16.48
N LEU A 444 18.04 11.57 17.67
CA LEU A 444 18.64 12.86 18.06
C LEU A 444 20.16 12.80 18.17
N ALA A 445 20.72 11.71 18.67
CA ALA A 445 22.17 11.53 18.71
C ALA A 445 22.80 11.56 17.30
N ARG A 446 22.07 11.14 16.29
CA ARG A 446 22.53 11.13 14.90
C ARG A 446 22.17 12.42 14.13
N PHE A 447 21.06 13.02 14.45
CA PHE A 447 20.52 14.24 13.83
C PHE A 447 20.22 15.26 14.95
N PRO A 448 21.23 15.99 15.43
CA PRO A 448 21.08 16.93 16.54
C PRO A 448 20.03 18.02 16.30
N ASP A 449 19.87 18.44 15.04
CA ASP A 449 18.86 19.42 14.63
C ASP A 449 17.45 18.80 14.50
N GLY A 450 17.30 17.51 14.84
CA GLY A 450 16.06 16.74 14.72
C GLY A 450 15.89 16.02 13.38
N ALA A 451 14.93 15.11 13.33
CA ALA A 451 14.50 14.43 12.11
C ALA A 451 12.96 14.34 12.14
N PRO A 452 12.27 14.50 11.00
CA PRO A 452 10.81 14.47 10.98
C PRO A 452 10.22 13.05 11.12
N VAL A 453 11.04 12.00 10.97
CA VAL A 453 10.59 10.60 11.03
C VAL A 453 11.31 9.82 12.12
N LEU A 454 10.59 8.88 12.75
CA LEU A 454 11.11 8.01 13.81
C LEU A 454 12.16 7.00 13.28
N PHE A 455 12.04 6.57 12.03
CA PHE A 455 12.90 5.58 11.40
C PHE A 455 13.65 6.14 10.17
N PRO A 456 14.57 7.12 10.36
CA PRO A 456 15.33 7.67 9.25
C PRO A 456 16.27 6.61 8.67
N ARG A 457 16.30 6.53 7.36
CA ARG A 457 17.17 5.60 6.62
C ARG A 457 18.65 5.84 6.93
N PRO A 458 19.48 4.77 7.08
CA PRO A 458 20.86 4.92 7.55
C PRO A 458 21.80 5.52 6.51
N LEU A 459 21.55 5.42 5.22
CA LEU A 459 22.42 5.90 4.16
C LEU A 459 21.74 6.92 3.26
N THR A 460 22.49 7.84 2.66
CA THR A 460 22.00 8.87 1.73
C THR A 460 20.81 9.68 2.26
N ASN A 461 20.89 10.11 3.51
CA ASN A 461 19.85 10.82 4.25
C ASN A 461 20.48 11.80 5.24
N PRO A 462 21.10 12.91 4.76
CA PRO A 462 21.84 13.84 5.61
C PRO A 462 20.94 14.61 6.58
N ASP A 463 19.70 14.84 6.21
CA ASP A 463 18.70 15.62 6.93
C ASP A 463 17.68 14.78 7.73
N GLY A 464 17.82 13.47 7.75
CA GLY A 464 16.91 12.57 8.45
C GLY A 464 15.50 12.44 7.84
N ARG A 465 15.20 13.11 6.73
CA ARG A 465 13.82 13.19 6.18
C ARG A 465 13.33 11.92 5.49
N LYS A 466 14.27 11.09 4.99
CA LYS A 466 13.90 9.88 4.23
C LYS A 466 13.74 8.70 5.19
N PRO A 467 12.54 8.09 5.28
CA PRO A 467 12.33 6.92 6.11
C PRO A 467 13.01 5.66 5.53
N ILE A 468 13.13 4.63 6.35
CA ILE A 468 13.52 3.29 5.89
C ILE A 468 12.49 2.79 4.88
N GLY A 469 12.95 2.27 3.73
CA GLY A 469 12.06 1.71 2.70
C GLY A 469 11.52 0.33 3.09
N SER A 470 10.29 0.03 2.68
CA SER A 470 9.62 -1.26 2.96
C SER A 470 10.38 -2.45 2.40
N SER A 471 11.08 -2.30 1.27
CA SER A 471 11.93 -3.35 0.67
C SER A 471 13.16 -3.65 1.53
N VAL A 472 13.76 -2.61 2.11
CA VAL A 472 14.92 -2.73 3.01
C VAL A 472 14.51 -3.47 4.28
N TYR A 473 13.38 -3.09 4.88
CA TYR A 473 12.85 -3.77 6.07
C TYR A 473 12.51 -5.25 5.79
N ARG A 474 11.85 -5.56 4.66
CA ARG A 474 11.56 -6.96 4.28
C ARG A 474 12.84 -7.78 4.17
N GLY A 475 13.87 -7.24 3.51
CA GLY A 475 15.16 -7.92 3.43
C GLY A 475 15.83 -8.12 4.81
N ALA A 476 15.64 -7.18 5.75
CA ALA A 476 16.10 -7.34 7.12
C ALA A 476 15.30 -8.42 7.88
N LEU A 477 13.97 -8.44 7.71
CA LEU A 477 13.09 -9.46 8.28
C LEU A 477 13.44 -10.87 7.80
N ASP A 478 13.68 -11.05 6.49
CA ASP A 478 14.07 -12.33 5.92
C ASP A 478 15.44 -12.81 6.46
N ARG A 479 16.40 -11.91 6.62
CA ARG A 479 17.70 -12.25 7.23
C ARG A 479 17.56 -12.63 8.70
N TRP A 480 16.75 -11.89 9.44
CA TRP A 480 16.47 -12.14 10.85
C TRP A 480 15.78 -13.49 11.06
N LEU A 481 14.75 -13.84 10.27
CA LEU A 481 14.06 -15.14 10.34
C LEU A 481 15.04 -16.31 10.15
N ARG A 482 15.93 -16.20 9.16
CA ARG A 482 16.99 -17.23 8.96
C ARG A 482 17.97 -17.31 10.12
N LYS A 483 18.33 -16.16 10.72
CA LYS A 483 19.24 -16.11 11.87
C LYS A 483 18.63 -16.70 13.14
N CYS A 484 17.30 -16.60 13.29
CA CYS A 484 16.54 -17.13 14.42
C CYS A 484 16.11 -18.59 14.21
N ASP A 485 16.23 -19.13 13.00
CA ASP A 485 15.81 -20.49 12.63
C ASP A 485 14.34 -20.78 13.00
N VAL A 486 13.45 -19.83 12.69
CA VAL A 486 12.01 -19.97 12.97
C VAL A 486 11.41 -21.04 12.08
N ARG A 487 10.74 -22.04 12.69
CA ARG A 487 10.20 -23.20 11.99
C ARG A 487 8.71 -23.37 12.23
N ASP A 488 8.02 -23.95 11.23
CA ASP A 488 6.61 -24.36 11.34
C ASP A 488 6.47 -25.70 12.09
N GLU A 489 5.22 -26.17 12.25
CA GLU A 489 4.91 -27.46 12.90
C GLU A 489 5.53 -28.67 12.20
N ARG A 490 5.89 -28.54 10.92
CA ARG A 490 6.54 -29.59 10.13
C ARG A 490 8.07 -29.46 10.14
N GLY A 491 8.61 -28.54 10.94
CA GLY A 491 10.04 -28.27 11.01
C GLY A 491 10.60 -27.51 9.80
N GLN A 492 9.75 -26.97 8.91
CA GLN A 492 10.18 -26.21 7.75
C GLN A 492 10.45 -24.75 8.10
N PRO A 493 11.43 -24.09 7.46
CA PRO A 493 11.68 -22.67 7.66
C PRO A 493 10.45 -21.83 7.31
N VAL A 494 10.08 -20.89 8.20
CA VAL A 494 8.92 -20.03 8.02
C VAL A 494 9.29 -18.81 7.16
N HIS A 495 8.47 -18.52 6.17
CA HIS A 495 8.50 -17.26 5.44
C HIS A 495 7.37 -16.36 5.94
N LEU A 496 7.73 -15.18 6.45
CA LEU A 496 6.78 -14.20 6.98
C LEU A 496 6.72 -12.95 6.10
N THR A 497 5.51 -12.47 5.91
CA THR A 497 5.27 -11.14 5.34
C THR A 497 4.80 -10.17 6.41
N PRO A 498 5.20 -8.88 6.38
CA PRO A 498 4.77 -7.91 7.40
C PRO A 498 3.26 -7.79 7.57
N HIS A 499 2.47 -8.15 6.56
CA HIS A 499 1.01 -8.09 6.62
C HIS A 499 0.40 -9.20 7.50
N GLN A 500 1.13 -10.31 7.69
CA GLN A 500 0.68 -11.42 8.54
C GLN A 500 0.63 -11.03 10.02
N TRP A 501 1.45 -10.09 10.49
CA TRP A 501 1.36 -9.56 11.85
C TRP A 501 -0.01 -8.96 12.13
N ARG A 502 -0.50 -8.14 11.20
CA ARG A 502 -1.82 -7.52 11.29
C ARG A 502 -2.95 -8.54 11.24
N HIS A 503 -2.83 -9.58 10.41
CA HIS A 503 -3.79 -10.68 10.37
C HIS A 503 -3.79 -11.45 11.69
N SER A 504 -2.62 -11.75 12.24
CA SER A 504 -2.49 -12.46 13.52
C SER A 504 -3.10 -11.66 14.65
N LEU A 505 -2.78 -10.36 14.78
CA LEU A 505 -3.36 -9.50 15.80
C LEU A 505 -4.90 -9.46 15.68
N GLY A 506 -5.44 -9.24 14.47
CA GLY A 506 -6.89 -9.21 14.26
C GLY A 506 -7.56 -10.54 14.64
N THR A 507 -6.97 -11.66 14.26
CA THR A 507 -7.47 -13.00 14.60
C THR A 507 -7.38 -13.27 16.11
N THR A 508 -6.27 -12.87 16.75
CA THR A 508 -6.07 -13.03 18.21
C THR A 508 -7.12 -12.21 18.97
N LEU A 509 -7.34 -10.94 18.62
CA LEU A 509 -8.33 -10.09 19.28
C LEU A 509 -9.74 -10.66 19.15
N ILE A 510 -10.13 -11.15 17.98
CA ILE A 510 -11.42 -11.82 17.78
C ILE A 510 -11.54 -13.08 18.65
N ASN A 511 -10.49 -13.89 18.74
CA ASN A 511 -10.48 -15.10 19.57
C ASN A 511 -10.45 -14.81 21.09
N LEU A 512 -10.07 -13.60 21.49
CA LEU A 512 -10.16 -13.07 22.85
C LEU A 512 -11.49 -12.35 23.12
N ASP A 513 -12.50 -12.56 22.28
CA ASP A 513 -13.84 -12.01 22.43
C ASP A 513 -13.95 -10.48 22.33
N VAL A 514 -12.93 -9.83 21.74
CA VAL A 514 -12.98 -8.39 21.49
C VAL A 514 -14.04 -8.12 20.41
N PRO A 515 -15.01 -7.24 20.65
CA PRO A 515 -16.06 -6.93 19.68
C PRO A 515 -15.50 -6.52 18.33
N GLN A 516 -16.08 -7.01 17.23
CA GLN A 516 -15.62 -6.73 15.87
C GLN A 516 -15.50 -5.22 15.56
N GLU A 517 -16.38 -4.40 16.14
CA GLU A 517 -16.33 -2.95 15.98
C GLU A 517 -15.08 -2.34 16.64
N VAL A 518 -14.68 -2.86 17.79
CA VAL A 518 -13.43 -2.45 18.47
C VAL A 518 -12.22 -2.86 17.63
N VAL A 519 -12.19 -4.09 17.13
CA VAL A 519 -11.13 -4.58 16.22
C VAL A 519 -11.09 -3.73 14.94
N ARG A 520 -12.27 -3.35 14.41
CA ARG A 520 -12.38 -2.46 13.26
C ARG A 520 -11.71 -1.11 13.50
N LYS A 521 -11.98 -0.50 14.66
CA LYS A 521 -11.38 0.78 15.08
C LYS A 521 -9.89 0.65 15.34
N LEU A 522 -9.44 -0.36 16.08
CA LEU A 522 -8.02 -0.59 16.38
C LEU A 522 -7.18 -0.78 15.12
N LEU A 523 -7.71 -1.50 14.15
CA LEU A 523 -7.04 -1.73 12.87
C LEU A 523 -7.30 -0.64 11.83
N ASP A 524 -8.07 0.39 12.16
CA ASP A 524 -8.48 1.47 11.25
C ASP A 524 -8.98 0.94 9.89
N HIS A 525 -10.07 0.14 9.94
CA HIS A 525 -10.78 -0.42 8.79
C HIS A 525 -12.06 0.37 8.48
N ASP A 526 -12.35 0.59 7.19
CA ASP A 526 -13.55 1.34 6.77
C ASP A 526 -14.82 0.50 6.81
N SER A 527 -14.72 -0.82 6.64
CA SER A 527 -15.90 -1.69 6.55
C SER A 527 -15.79 -2.93 7.43
N HIS A 528 -16.94 -3.43 7.86
CA HIS A 528 -17.07 -4.71 8.56
C HIS A 528 -16.56 -5.89 7.72
N GLN A 529 -16.71 -5.85 6.38
CA GLN A 529 -16.17 -6.87 5.49
C GLN A 529 -14.66 -7.07 5.63
N MET A 530 -13.90 -6.00 5.92
CA MET A 530 -12.46 -6.12 6.18
C MET A 530 -12.16 -6.86 7.49
N VAL A 531 -13.05 -6.76 8.48
CA VAL A 531 -12.90 -7.48 9.78
C VAL A 531 -13.39 -8.91 9.64
N ALA A 532 -14.39 -9.16 8.80
CA ALA A 532 -14.90 -10.51 8.53
C ALA A 532 -13.80 -11.48 8.04
N HIS A 533 -12.74 -10.96 7.38
CA HIS A 533 -11.58 -11.78 7.04
C HIS A 533 -10.80 -12.33 8.25
N TYR A 534 -10.93 -11.70 9.42
CA TYR A 534 -10.33 -12.17 10.68
C TYR A 534 -11.30 -13.00 11.52
N ALA A 535 -12.59 -12.93 11.22
CA ALA A 535 -13.67 -13.53 11.99
C ALA A 535 -13.80 -15.06 11.82
N ARG A 536 -12.71 -15.75 11.43
CA ARG A 536 -12.64 -17.19 11.65
C ARG A 536 -12.32 -17.42 13.12
N LEU A 537 -13.39 -17.53 13.89
CA LEU A 537 -13.32 -18.00 15.25
C LEU A 537 -12.68 -19.41 15.23
N SER A 538 -11.74 -19.67 16.13
CA SER A 538 -11.26 -21.03 16.32
C SER A 538 -12.43 -21.91 16.77
N ASP A 539 -12.42 -23.18 16.44
CA ASP A 539 -13.45 -24.13 16.88
C ASP A 539 -13.62 -24.10 18.41
N LYS A 540 -12.54 -23.88 19.16
CA LYS A 540 -12.56 -23.68 20.61
C LYS A 540 -13.35 -22.44 21.04
N THR A 541 -13.19 -21.30 20.32
CA THR A 541 -13.91 -20.07 20.62
C THR A 541 -15.40 -20.21 20.29
N ILE A 542 -15.72 -20.80 19.13
CA ILE A 542 -17.11 -21.09 18.75
C ILE A 542 -17.76 -21.98 19.81
N ARG A 543 -17.05 -23.05 20.24
CA ARG A 543 -17.52 -23.98 21.25
C ARG A 543 -17.74 -23.28 22.59
N ARG A 544 -16.80 -22.46 23.05
CA ARG A 544 -16.90 -21.70 24.31
C ARG A 544 -18.11 -20.77 24.33
N HIS A 545 -18.33 -19.97 23.27
CA HIS A 545 -19.52 -19.11 23.16
C HIS A 545 -20.80 -19.91 23.10
N TRP A 546 -20.78 -21.01 22.37
CA TRP A 546 -21.94 -21.88 22.26
C TRP A 546 -22.26 -22.57 23.59
N GLU A 547 -21.26 -22.98 24.37
CA GLU A 547 -21.43 -23.54 25.70
C GLU A 547 -21.91 -22.51 26.72
N ARG A 548 -21.47 -21.26 26.60
CA ARG A 548 -21.92 -20.15 27.47
C ARG A 548 -23.33 -19.66 27.16
N ALA A 549 -23.78 -19.76 25.93
CA ALA A 549 -25.12 -19.32 25.55
C ALA A 549 -26.18 -20.28 26.13
N ARG A 550 -26.85 -19.85 27.18
CA ARG A 550 -28.02 -20.57 27.75
C ARG A 550 -29.10 -20.60 26.70
N LYS A 551 -29.58 -21.81 26.38
CA LYS A 551 -30.62 -22.06 25.40
C LYS A 551 -31.84 -22.55 26.15
N VAL A 552 -32.99 -21.93 25.90
CA VAL A 552 -34.26 -22.34 26.51
C VAL A 552 -35.25 -22.74 25.43
N ASN A 553 -36.07 -23.74 25.75
CA ASN A 553 -37.21 -24.13 24.93
C ASN A 553 -38.44 -23.27 25.27
N VAL A 554 -39.57 -23.56 24.65
CA VAL A 554 -40.87 -22.85 24.90
C VAL A 554 -41.39 -23.01 26.32
N SER A 555 -40.94 -24.00 27.07
CA SER A 555 -41.28 -24.23 28.49
C SER A 555 -40.36 -23.50 29.46
N GLY A 556 -39.36 -22.74 28.97
CA GLY A 556 -38.36 -22.07 29.78
C GLY A 556 -37.28 -23.02 30.36
N GLU A 557 -37.22 -24.28 29.93
CA GLU A 557 -36.25 -25.26 30.39
C GLU A 557 -34.94 -25.09 29.63
N VAL A 558 -33.79 -25.19 30.35
CA VAL A 558 -32.47 -25.15 29.73
C VAL A 558 -32.28 -26.40 28.88
N VAL A 559 -32.06 -26.20 27.59
CA VAL A 559 -31.81 -27.29 26.64
C VAL A 559 -30.35 -27.65 26.67
N THR A 560 -30.00 -28.76 27.33
CA THR A 560 -28.73 -29.45 27.17
C THR A 560 -28.78 -30.30 25.91
N LEU A 561 -27.98 -29.99 24.92
CA LEU A 561 -27.91 -30.79 23.69
C LEU A 561 -27.13 -32.08 23.97
N ASP A 562 -27.85 -33.19 24.04
CA ASP A 562 -27.25 -34.52 24.10
C ASP A 562 -26.51 -34.79 22.78
N PRO A 563 -25.22 -35.16 22.81
CA PRO A 563 -24.46 -35.51 21.60
C PRO A 563 -25.07 -36.66 20.78
N GLU A 564 -25.88 -37.51 21.38
CA GLU A 564 -26.54 -38.65 20.74
C GLU A 564 -28.08 -38.49 20.61
N GLY A 565 -28.62 -37.35 21.07
CA GLY A 565 -30.08 -37.08 21.04
C GLY A 565 -30.60 -36.69 19.66
N PRO A 566 -31.95 -36.53 19.51
CA PRO A 566 -32.59 -36.12 18.25
C PRO A 566 -32.09 -34.79 17.68
N LEU A 567 -31.43 -33.98 18.51
CA LEU A 567 -30.79 -32.70 18.12
C LEU A 567 -29.29 -32.84 17.82
N ALA A 568 -28.71 -34.03 17.95
CA ALA A 568 -27.30 -34.28 17.62
C ALA A 568 -26.99 -34.02 16.14
N GLU A 569 -27.95 -34.26 15.24
CA GLU A 569 -27.88 -33.86 13.84
C GLU A 569 -27.86 -32.33 13.65
N ALA A 570 -28.23 -31.53 14.65
CA ALA A 570 -28.08 -30.09 14.62
C ALA A 570 -26.60 -29.62 14.69
N SER A 571 -25.65 -30.54 14.93
CA SER A 571 -24.23 -30.24 14.88
C SER A 571 -23.77 -29.79 13.48
N TRP A 572 -24.39 -30.23 12.41
CA TRP A 572 -24.15 -29.71 11.06
C TRP A 572 -24.93 -28.42 10.76
N ALA A 573 -26.04 -28.14 11.46
CA ALA A 573 -26.69 -26.82 11.44
C ALA A 573 -25.72 -25.76 12.00
N LYS A 574 -24.76 -26.13 12.88
CA LYS A 574 -23.68 -25.25 13.35
C LYS A 574 -22.82 -24.71 12.23
N GLN A 575 -22.53 -25.47 11.18
CA GLN A 575 -21.81 -24.99 10.00
C GLN A 575 -22.67 -24.11 9.08
N ARG A 576 -23.99 -24.21 9.15
CA ARG A 576 -24.92 -23.41 8.35
C ARG A 576 -25.50 -22.21 9.08
N LEU A 577 -25.52 -22.18 10.42
CA LEU A 577 -25.85 -20.98 11.20
C LEU A 577 -24.88 -19.81 10.92
N ALA A 578 -23.66 -20.09 10.53
CA ALA A 578 -22.75 -19.08 9.98
C ALA A 578 -23.19 -18.54 8.58
N ARG A 579 -24.19 -19.15 7.96
CA ARG A 579 -24.79 -18.78 6.66
C ARG A 579 -26.32 -18.64 6.75
N ALA A 580 -26.84 -18.32 7.93
CA ALA A 580 -28.25 -18.40 8.26
C ALA A 580 -29.15 -17.49 7.43
N THR A 581 -29.84 -18.09 6.46
CA THR A 581 -31.07 -17.58 5.85
C THR A 581 -32.34 -18.14 6.52
N GLN A 582 -32.26 -18.87 7.64
CA GLN A 582 -33.38 -19.46 8.37
C GLN A 582 -33.32 -19.20 9.87
N ALA A 583 -32.81 -18.05 10.29
CA ALA A 583 -33.13 -17.56 11.63
C ALA A 583 -34.60 -17.14 11.65
N LEU A 584 -35.34 -17.64 12.62
CA LEU A 584 -36.64 -17.10 12.93
C LEU A 584 -36.48 -15.71 13.53
N PRO A 585 -37.43 -14.80 13.40
CA PRO A 585 -37.32 -13.44 13.91
C PRO A 585 -36.94 -13.34 15.40
N ASN A 586 -37.23 -14.41 16.19
CA ASN A 586 -37.14 -14.43 17.65
C ASN A 586 -36.47 -15.69 18.22
N GLY A 587 -35.75 -16.45 17.41
CA GLY A 587 -35.07 -17.67 17.86
C GLY A 587 -34.64 -18.59 16.73
N TYR A 588 -34.52 -19.88 17.02
CA TYR A 588 -34.03 -20.90 16.11
C TYR A 588 -34.97 -22.10 16.02
N CYS A 589 -35.06 -22.69 14.84
CA CYS A 589 -35.82 -23.92 14.63
C CYS A 589 -34.89 -25.13 14.78
N GLY A 590 -35.13 -26.00 15.77
CA GLY A 590 -34.42 -27.26 15.98
C GLY A 590 -34.93 -28.42 15.12
N LEU A 591 -35.85 -28.21 14.19
CA LEU A 591 -36.37 -29.27 13.31
C LEU A 591 -35.36 -29.63 12.24
N PRO A 592 -35.02 -30.93 12.02
CA PRO A 592 -34.14 -31.36 10.93
C PRO A 592 -34.66 -30.87 9.57
N LEU A 593 -33.76 -30.37 8.70
CA LEU A 593 -34.11 -29.79 7.38
C LEU A 593 -34.80 -30.75 6.42
N VAL A 594 -34.67 -32.04 6.65
CA VAL A 594 -35.34 -33.09 5.85
C VAL A 594 -36.80 -33.31 6.26
N LYS A 595 -37.24 -32.70 7.38
CA LYS A 595 -38.62 -32.79 7.85
C LYS A 595 -39.39 -31.53 7.55
N THR A 596 -40.62 -31.69 7.06
CA THR A 596 -41.53 -30.57 6.85
C THR A 596 -42.08 -30.08 8.20
N CYS A 597 -42.08 -28.76 8.43
CA CYS A 597 -42.61 -28.18 9.66
C CYS A 597 -44.16 -28.42 9.75
N PRO A 598 -44.66 -29.13 10.77
CA PRO A 598 -46.09 -29.34 10.95
C PRO A 598 -46.80 -28.11 11.57
N HIS A 599 -46.05 -27.12 12.08
CA HIS A 599 -46.54 -25.97 12.84
C HIS A 599 -46.14 -24.64 12.19
N ALA A 600 -46.44 -24.44 10.90
CA ALA A 600 -46.13 -23.21 10.20
C ALA A 600 -46.61 -21.97 10.99
N ASN A 601 -45.71 -21.05 11.31
CA ASN A 601 -45.94 -19.81 12.05
C ASN A 601 -46.29 -19.92 13.54
N ALA A 602 -46.24 -21.11 14.16
CA ALA A 602 -46.54 -21.32 15.56
C ALA A 602 -45.29 -21.65 16.40
N CYS A 603 -44.19 -20.97 16.15
CA CYS A 603 -42.90 -21.27 16.77
C CYS A 603 -42.92 -21.17 18.31
N LEU A 604 -43.62 -20.20 18.87
CA LEU A 604 -43.75 -20.02 20.34
C LEU A 604 -44.58 -21.10 21.05
N SER A 605 -45.20 -21.98 20.30
CA SER A 605 -45.91 -23.18 20.84
C SER A 605 -45.22 -24.47 20.39
N CYS A 606 -44.08 -24.40 19.71
CA CYS A 606 -43.40 -25.53 19.11
C CYS A 606 -42.32 -26.12 20.06
N PRO A 607 -42.33 -27.42 20.37
CA PRO A 607 -41.41 -28.04 21.29
C PRO A 607 -39.95 -28.05 20.80
N VAL A 608 -39.73 -27.82 19.50
CA VAL A 608 -38.38 -27.75 18.89
C VAL A 608 -37.91 -26.31 18.64
N PHE A 609 -38.66 -25.33 19.16
CA PHE A 609 -38.19 -23.94 19.15
C PHE A 609 -37.16 -23.72 20.24
N ILE A 610 -36.07 -23.04 19.90
CA ILE A 610 -34.93 -22.72 20.80
C ILE A 610 -34.66 -21.22 20.66
N THR A 611 -34.43 -20.56 21.79
CA THR A 611 -34.07 -19.14 21.82
C THR A 611 -32.90 -18.87 22.81
N THR A 612 -32.31 -17.68 22.72
CA THR A 612 -31.17 -17.25 23.53
C THR A 612 -31.40 -15.82 24.03
N ALA A 613 -30.57 -15.35 24.97
CA ALA A 613 -30.65 -14.02 25.58
C ALA A 613 -30.64 -12.86 24.58
N GLU A 614 -30.03 -13.04 23.40
CA GLU A 614 -30.00 -12.03 22.34
C GLU A 614 -31.42 -11.63 21.84
N PHE A 615 -32.41 -12.51 21.97
CA PHE A 615 -33.82 -12.27 21.57
C PHE A 615 -34.70 -11.77 22.74
N LEU A 616 -34.12 -11.62 23.93
CA LEU A 616 -34.90 -11.20 25.12
C LEU A 616 -35.65 -9.87 24.93
N PRO A 617 -35.11 -8.82 24.31
CA PRO A 617 -35.86 -7.60 24.04
C PRO A 617 -37.06 -7.82 23.12
N LEU A 618 -36.90 -8.68 22.12
CA LEU A 618 -38.00 -9.03 21.18
C LEU A 618 -39.08 -9.85 21.87
N HIS A 619 -38.73 -10.76 22.77
CA HIS A 619 -39.69 -11.52 23.55
C HIS A 619 -40.46 -10.63 24.49
N ARG A 620 -39.85 -9.67 25.17
CA ARG A 620 -40.51 -8.67 26.03
C ARG A 620 -41.52 -7.84 25.22
N GLN A 621 -41.11 -7.30 24.08
CA GLN A 621 -41.98 -6.53 23.19
C GLN A 621 -43.17 -7.39 22.68
N HIS A 622 -42.89 -8.62 22.29
CA HIS A 622 -43.93 -9.52 21.80
C HIS A 622 -44.92 -9.91 22.91
N HIS A 623 -44.45 -10.13 24.13
CA HIS A 623 -45.28 -10.38 25.30
C HIS A 623 -46.24 -9.20 25.58
N GLU A 624 -45.78 -7.96 25.58
CA GLU A 624 -46.60 -6.76 25.72
C GLU A 624 -47.71 -6.72 24.66
N GLN A 625 -47.37 -6.96 23.39
CA GLN A 625 -48.35 -6.96 22.28
C GLN A 625 -49.42 -8.04 22.46
N VAL A 626 -49.02 -9.25 22.91
CA VAL A 626 -49.94 -10.35 23.12
C VAL A 626 -50.89 -10.05 24.30
N VAL A 627 -50.39 -9.42 25.39
CA VAL A 627 -51.23 -8.99 26.53
C VAL A 627 -52.22 -7.92 26.09
N GLU A 628 -51.84 -6.97 25.25
CA GLU A 628 -52.76 -5.98 24.67
C GLU A 628 -53.87 -6.64 23.84
N ILE A 629 -53.53 -7.66 23.01
CA ILE A 629 -54.50 -8.43 22.22
C ILE A 629 -55.47 -9.17 23.13
N ILE A 630 -54.98 -9.82 24.21
CA ILE A 630 -55.83 -10.51 25.19
C ILE A 630 -56.82 -9.53 25.82
N THR A 631 -56.35 -8.40 26.31
CA THR A 631 -57.17 -7.35 26.95
C THR A 631 -58.26 -6.84 26.00
N ALA A 632 -57.88 -6.57 24.74
CA ALA A 632 -58.83 -6.12 23.71
C ALA A 632 -59.87 -7.20 23.34
N ALA A 633 -59.47 -8.47 23.33
CA ALA A 633 -60.34 -9.60 23.02
C ALA A 633 -61.32 -9.91 24.18
N GLU A 634 -60.85 -9.80 25.44
CA GLU A 634 -61.72 -9.93 26.64
C GLU A 634 -62.75 -8.83 26.67
N ALA A 635 -62.44 -7.60 26.40
CA ALA A 635 -63.40 -6.49 26.30
C ALA A 635 -64.50 -6.71 25.22
N LYS A 636 -64.19 -7.52 24.20
CA LYS A 636 -65.11 -7.87 23.10
C LYS A 636 -65.76 -9.23 23.25
N GLY A 637 -65.54 -9.94 24.38
CA GLY A 637 -66.12 -11.27 24.63
C GLY A 637 -65.63 -12.39 23.68
N GLN A 638 -64.45 -12.23 23.08
CA GLN A 638 -63.89 -13.18 22.10
C GLN A 638 -63.07 -14.28 22.79
N THR A 639 -63.79 -15.20 23.51
CA THR A 639 -63.17 -16.24 24.36
C THR A 639 -62.13 -17.10 23.68
N ARG A 640 -62.33 -17.50 22.42
CA ARG A 640 -61.37 -18.32 21.66
C ARG A 640 -60.06 -17.59 21.38
N MET A 641 -60.14 -16.29 21.12
CA MET A 641 -58.95 -15.47 20.85
C MET A 641 -58.16 -15.25 22.13
N VAL A 642 -58.82 -15.12 23.27
CA VAL A 642 -58.18 -15.02 24.58
C VAL A 642 -57.45 -16.32 24.92
N GLU A 643 -58.06 -17.50 24.74
CA GLU A 643 -57.43 -18.81 25.04
C GLU A 643 -56.16 -19.04 24.18
N MET A 644 -56.26 -18.80 22.87
CA MET A 644 -55.10 -18.99 21.97
C MET A 644 -53.92 -18.09 22.31
N ASN A 645 -54.15 -16.81 22.64
CA ASN A 645 -53.11 -15.87 22.97
C ASN A 645 -52.57 -16.02 24.40
N ARG A 646 -53.39 -16.50 25.34
CA ARG A 646 -52.98 -16.79 26.72
C ARG A 646 -51.86 -17.82 26.77
N GLN A 647 -51.95 -18.89 26.00
CA GLN A 647 -50.87 -19.89 25.91
C GLN A 647 -49.59 -19.31 25.36
N VAL A 648 -49.67 -18.41 24.38
CA VAL A 648 -48.47 -17.72 23.81
C VAL A 648 -47.88 -16.78 24.86
N ALA A 649 -48.68 -16.01 25.59
CA ALA A 649 -48.24 -15.14 26.66
C ALA A 649 -47.50 -15.92 27.77
N GLU A 650 -48.09 -17.02 28.24
CA GLU A 650 -47.47 -17.88 29.26
C GLU A 650 -46.15 -18.48 28.82
N ASN A 651 -46.03 -18.91 27.55
CA ASN A 651 -44.76 -19.40 27.01
C ASN A 651 -43.71 -18.29 26.90
N LEU A 652 -44.09 -17.09 26.46
CA LEU A 652 -43.22 -15.92 26.41
C LEU A 652 -42.73 -15.53 27.82
N GLU A 653 -43.63 -15.55 28.82
CA GLU A 653 -43.27 -15.26 30.22
C GLU A 653 -42.25 -16.26 30.77
N LYS A 654 -42.42 -17.56 30.50
CA LYS A 654 -41.45 -18.61 30.87
C LYS A 654 -40.09 -18.39 30.19
N ILE A 655 -40.07 -18.08 28.90
CA ILE A 655 -38.85 -17.77 28.16
C ILE A 655 -38.18 -16.56 28.74
N ILE A 656 -38.90 -15.45 28.98
CA ILE A 656 -38.38 -14.18 29.50
C ILE A 656 -37.75 -14.38 30.87
N ASN A 657 -38.48 -15.10 31.78
CA ASN A 657 -37.97 -15.37 33.12
C ASN A 657 -36.69 -16.20 33.12
N ALA A 658 -36.66 -17.26 32.31
CA ALA A 658 -35.49 -18.14 32.18
C ALA A 658 -34.28 -17.45 31.59
N LEU A 659 -34.46 -16.47 30.67
CA LEU A 659 -33.37 -15.70 30.07
C LEU A 659 -32.95 -14.49 30.92
N ALA A 660 -33.88 -13.90 31.73
CA ALA A 660 -33.59 -12.77 32.59
C ALA A 660 -32.76 -13.16 33.85
N GLU A 661 -32.84 -14.39 34.32
CA GLU A 661 -31.96 -14.92 35.37
C GLU A 661 -30.48 -14.85 34.99
N GLU A 662 -30.17 -14.88 33.68
CA GLU A 662 -28.81 -14.77 33.13
C GLU A 662 -28.27 -13.33 33.23
N GLU A 663 -29.08 -12.29 33.07
CA GLU A 663 -28.66 -10.88 33.20
C GLU A 663 -28.31 -10.53 34.66
N GLY A 664 -28.94 -11.18 35.63
CA GLY A 664 -28.71 -11.00 37.07
C GLY A 664 -27.40 -11.65 37.56
N GLU A 665 -27.06 -12.82 37.04
CA GLU A 665 -25.83 -13.55 37.42
C GLU A 665 -24.57 -12.94 36.81
N THR A 666 -24.64 -12.31 35.64
CA THR A 666 -23.51 -11.63 34.99
C THR A 666 -23.19 -10.26 35.62
N SER A 667 -24.13 -9.60 36.30
CA SER A 667 -23.87 -8.33 37.00
C SER A 667 -23.40 -8.51 38.45
N GLY A 668 -23.51 -9.72 39.04
CA GLY A 668 -23.06 -10.05 40.40
C GLY A 668 -21.63 -10.58 40.53
N GLY A 669 -20.95 -10.92 39.42
CA GLY A 669 -19.64 -11.54 39.42
C GLY A 669 -18.42 -10.62 39.38
N SER A 670 -18.61 -9.29 39.48
CA SER A 670 -17.50 -8.32 39.38
C SER A 670 -17.08 -7.65 40.69
N ALA A 671 -17.45 -8.18 41.86
CA ALA A 671 -17.16 -7.54 43.14
C ALA A 671 -16.46 -8.48 44.13
N ASP A 672 -15.53 -9.34 43.70
CA ASP A 672 -14.55 -9.97 44.59
C ASP A 672 -13.37 -10.54 43.78
N ALA A 673 -12.42 -9.67 43.47
CA ALA A 673 -11.01 -10.02 43.29
C ALA A 673 -10.17 -8.73 43.43
N THR A 674 -9.84 -8.41 44.69
CA THR A 674 -8.72 -7.52 45.03
C THR A 674 -7.39 -8.18 44.66
#